data_a172d1e4fa1dc32c12317a99f33fb33c
#
_entry.id   a172d1e4fa1dc32c12317a99f33fb33c
#
_cell.length_a   1.000
_cell.length_b   1.000
_cell.length_c   1.000
_cell.angle_alpha   90.00
_cell.angle_beta   90.00
_cell.angle_gamma   90.00
#
_symmetry.space_group_name_H-M   'P 1'
#
loop_
_entity.id
_entity.type
_entity.pdbx_description
1 polymer ?
#
loop_
_entity_poly.entity_id
_entity_poly.type
_entity_poly.pdbx_seq_one_letter_code
_entity_poly.pdbx_strand_id
1 'polypeptide(L)'
;MLNTVILKNNYQDSINLMLLTNTINGLDGVTMSQIMMGTDANKDILNNTGLLTSEAEAASPNDMMIVVDSEDEQIMEEVLPVIDTFLADLSAKGDDKEKPAAASWQEALTALPDANVALFSIPGEYGAAEMEKALKNGLHVFSFTDNVAIEDEVRLKKLAHEKGLLMMGPDCGTGIISGIPIAFTNVVSPGNIGVVGASGTGIQEVTTIIDRLGGGVVHAIGTGGRDLSDKVGAIAVKDAIVALENHEPTDVICVISKPPAKEVRDEIVQLLQSISKPVVAIFLGEKPVAHEGKVYLAHTLEETAQIAVDLANEEAVKRNYFTKLDKPNVSTLDKDKVVKGLYSGGTLAAEAGMLISEALNLEGLVKQEGYILHSHGYDVIDLGDDIYTQGKPHPMIDPEVRIQKMEEYAEDEQTGIILFDVVLGYGAHEDMVGALLPAIEAAQSTAKKTGRDLYFVATVCGTSKDPQNYQEAVDRLKAAGVYVAESNAKAVQLALLLKGVEMSEADKVVEDYTGTTIDVPTVSEQVMELLTTKPRIINVGLQSFNESILQYGGRTEQFNWRPRAGGNKKMIRILDALEDFEDQIAADNQEVTDKIKNALPFLIDVVPAKTVIAELNESQKTLLHAGPPIEWSEMTGPMQGSCIGAALFERWATNEEEARRLLESGEVRFMPCHHVQAVGPMGGITSANMPVFVVENRLTGNRAYCILNEGIGKVLRFGAYSQEVIDRLDWIKDVLGPTIAKALQLTEEGINLNVLIARSITMGDEFHQRNIAATLNFLKEIAPLIIQTDIPEDQKYEVIKFLADTDQFFLNIMMATGKAIVDGARSETKGTVVTTMTRNGVNFGIRIAETEDEWHIAPVNTPKGLYFTGFTEADGNPDIGDSAITETVGVGAMAMVAAPGVTRFVGAGGFEDALETSNEMAKICLGHNSTFSIPTWDFQGTCLGIDIRKVVETGITPVINTGIAHKEAGVGQVGAGTVRAPLGCFENALTAYAKKLGIDVD
;
A
#
# COMPACT_ATOMS: atom_id res chain seq x y z
N MET A 1 13.28 23.05 16.70
CA MET A 1 14.16 21.85 16.52
C MET A 1 13.35 20.80 15.81
N LEU A 2 13.89 20.23 14.71
CA LEU A 2 13.18 19.20 13.94
C LEU A 2 13.30 17.84 14.63
N ASN A 3 12.16 17.22 14.91
CA ASN A 3 12.03 15.87 15.42
C ASN A 3 11.39 15.01 14.33
N THR A 4 11.99 13.86 14.01
CA THR A 4 11.50 12.98 12.97
C THR A 4 11.29 11.56 13.49
N VAL A 5 10.12 11.00 13.19
CA VAL A 5 9.82 9.59 13.44
C VAL A 5 9.32 8.97 12.14
N ILE A 6 9.83 7.77 11.82
CA ILE A 6 9.42 7.01 10.65
C ILE A 6 8.68 5.76 11.11
N LEU A 7 7.39 5.68 10.80
CA LEU A 7 6.61 4.46 10.99
C LEU A 7 6.70 3.61 9.72
N LYS A 8 7.50 2.57 9.80
CA LYS A 8 7.82 1.70 8.65
C LYS A 8 6.64 0.85 8.25
N ASN A 9 6.42 0.74 6.92
CA ASN A 9 5.33 -0.03 6.32
C ASN A 9 3.94 0.33 6.86
N ASN A 10 3.75 1.57 7.29
CA ASN A 10 2.48 2.10 7.76
C ASN A 10 1.93 3.06 6.70
N TYR A 11 1.36 2.48 5.64
CA TYR A 11 0.72 3.26 4.59
C TYR A 11 -0.62 3.81 5.07
N GLN A 12 -0.82 5.12 4.89
CA GLN A 12 -2.08 5.81 5.10
C GLN A 12 -2.39 6.67 3.88
N ASP A 13 -3.67 6.88 3.62
CA ASP A 13 -4.06 7.79 2.55
C ASP A 13 -3.73 9.26 2.91
N SER A 14 -3.57 10.06 1.87
CA SER A 14 -3.14 11.45 2.02
C SER A 14 -4.12 12.30 2.84
N ILE A 15 -5.41 12.05 2.74
CA ILE A 15 -6.44 12.81 3.48
C ILE A 15 -6.31 12.54 4.98
N ASN A 16 -6.19 11.28 5.38
CA ASN A 16 -6.00 10.91 6.78
C ASN A 16 -4.71 11.52 7.35
N LEU A 17 -3.61 11.48 6.58
CA LEU A 17 -2.34 12.08 7.00
C LEU A 17 -2.43 13.60 7.13
N MET A 18 -3.15 14.27 6.25
CA MET A 18 -3.36 15.71 6.30
C MET A 18 -4.24 16.10 7.49
N LEU A 19 -5.32 15.36 7.77
CA LEU A 19 -6.15 15.58 8.95
C LEU A 19 -5.35 15.38 10.24
N LEU A 20 -4.50 14.35 10.27
CA LEU A 20 -3.59 14.11 11.39
C LEU A 20 -2.57 15.24 11.55
N THR A 21 -1.99 15.73 10.45
CA THR A 21 -1.08 16.88 10.44
C THR A 21 -1.76 18.10 11.07
N ASN A 22 -2.99 18.40 10.67
CA ASN A 22 -3.74 19.54 11.24
C ASN A 22 -4.01 19.35 12.74
N THR A 23 -4.32 18.12 13.17
CA THR A 23 -4.51 17.80 14.58
C THR A 23 -3.23 18.06 15.38
N ILE A 24 -2.07 17.62 14.86
CA ILE A 24 -0.78 17.81 15.52
C ILE A 24 -0.36 19.28 15.52
N ASN A 25 -0.61 20.03 14.46
CA ASN A 25 -0.34 21.47 14.42
C ASN A 25 -1.18 22.27 15.42
N GLY A 26 -2.30 21.73 15.89
CA GLY A 26 -3.13 22.32 16.94
C GLY A 26 -2.62 22.09 18.36
N LEU A 27 -1.56 21.31 18.58
CA LEU A 27 -0.99 21.06 19.91
C LEU A 27 -0.13 22.23 20.37
N ASP A 28 -0.24 22.56 21.65
CA ASP A 28 0.61 23.57 22.28
C ASP A 28 2.10 23.17 22.19
N GLY A 29 2.95 24.03 21.69
CA GLY A 29 4.40 23.77 21.55
C GLY A 29 4.83 23.26 20.17
N VAL A 30 3.91 22.89 19.28
CA VAL A 30 4.22 22.58 17.89
C VAL A 30 4.27 23.87 17.08
N THR A 31 5.39 24.13 16.45
CA THR A 31 5.54 25.28 15.54
C THR A 31 5.01 24.95 14.15
N MET A 32 5.35 23.76 13.66
CA MET A 32 4.91 23.22 12.39
C MET A 32 5.10 21.70 12.42
N SER A 33 4.19 20.97 11.83
CA SER A 33 4.38 19.54 11.55
C SER A 33 4.02 19.20 10.11
N GLN A 34 4.61 18.12 9.60
CA GLN A 34 4.21 17.49 8.35
C GLN A 34 4.22 15.98 8.55
N ILE A 35 3.09 15.36 8.24
CA ILE A 35 2.93 13.90 8.30
C ILE A 35 2.50 13.43 6.92
N MET A 36 3.36 12.65 6.27
CA MET A 36 3.12 12.21 4.90
C MET A 36 3.85 10.92 4.59
N MET A 37 3.48 10.27 3.48
CA MET A 37 4.18 9.08 3.01
C MET A 37 5.54 9.43 2.43
N GLY A 38 6.52 8.50 2.52
CA GLY A 38 7.90 8.69 2.07
C GLY A 38 8.11 8.64 0.55
N THR A 39 7.15 9.15 -0.24
CA THR A 39 7.27 9.26 -1.70
C THR A 39 8.26 10.36 -2.10
N ASP A 40 8.85 10.26 -3.30
CA ASP A 40 9.79 11.28 -3.79
C ASP A 40 9.14 12.67 -3.84
N ALA A 41 7.88 12.75 -4.30
CA ALA A 41 7.12 14.00 -4.35
C ALA A 41 6.94 14.63 -2.94
N ASN A 42 6.65 13.83 -1.94
CA ASN A 42 6.49 14.30 -0.56
C ASN A 42 7.83 14.72 0.06
N LYS A 43 8.93 14.05 -0.28
CA LYS A 43 10.29 14.46 0.13
C LYS A 43 10.67 15.80 -0.48
N ASP A 44 10.30 16.06 -1.74
CA ASP A 44 10.48 17.35 -2.38
C ASP A 44 9.70 18.45 -1.65
N ILE A 45 8.48 18.18 -1.19
CA ILE A 45 7.69 19.10 -0.36
C ILE A 45 8.42 19.40 0.95
N LEU A 46 8.88 18.36 1.68
CA LEU A 46 9.64 18.54 2.92
C LEU A 46 10.93 19.34 2.69
N ASN A 47 11.61 19.13 1.57
CA ASN A 47 12.81 19.87 1.21
C ASN A 47 12.51 21.36 0.95
N ASN A 48 11.43 21.63 0.22
CA ASN A 48 11.01 23.00 -0.11
C ASN A 48 10.54 23.78 1.12
N THR A 49 9.97 23.10 2.10
CA THR A 49 9.54 23.68 3.39
C THR A 49 10.63 23.72 4.44
N GLY A 50 11.81 23.17 4.16
CA GLY A 50 12.94 23.10 5.10
C GLY A 50 12.78 22.07 6.22
N LEU A 51 11.87 21.12 6.05
CA LEU A 51 11.55 20.07 7.03
C LEU A 51 12.18 18.70 6.68
N LEU A 52 12.90 18.58 5.58
CA LEU A 52 13.52 17.31 5.18
C LEU A 52 14.72 16.99 6.08
N THR A 53 14.60 15.92 6.85
CA THR A 53 15.70 15.38 7.67
C THR A 53 16.32 14.16 7.00
N SER A 54 17.50 13.72 7.48
CA SER A 54 18.17 12.52 6.95
C SER A 54 17.33 11.25 7.13
N GLU A 55 16.55 11.17 8.20
CA GLU A 55 15.63 10.07 8.48
C GLU A 55 14.44 10.06 7.50
N ALA A 56 13.88 11.25 7.23
CA ALA A 56 12.80 11.40 6.25
C ALA A 56 13.30 11.13 4.82
N GLU A 57 14.51 11.56 4.48
CA GLU A 57 15.12 11.26 3.17
C GLU A 57 15.31 9.75 2.94
N ALA A 58 15.64 9.01 4.00
CA ALA A 58 15.85 7.56 3.94
C ALA A 58 14.55 6.73 3.96
N ALA A 59 13.38 7.35 4.18
CA ALA A 59 12.10 6.66 4.23
C ALA A 59 11.70 6.09 2.84
N SER A 60 11.05 4.93 2.85
CA SER A 60 10.46 4.33 1.63
C SER A 60 9.04 4.87 1.37
N PRO A 61 8.50 4.78 0.15
CA PRO A 61 7.14 5.20 -0.15
C PRO A 61 6.03 4.57 0.70
N ASN A 62 6.28 3.42 1.31
CA ASN A 62 5.35 2.77 2.24
C ASN A 62 5.52 3.21 3.70
N ASP A 63 6.53 4.02 3.99
CA ASP A 63 6.78 4.51 5.34
C ASP A 63 6.04 5.82 5.57
N MET A 64 5.42 5.98 6.73
CA MET A 64 4.85 7.24 7.15
C MET A 64 5.93 8.07 7.83
N MET A 65 6.19 9.25 7.31
CA MET A 65 7.12 10.24 7.85
C MET A 65 6.36 11.21 8.74
N ILE A 66 6.83 11.40 9.96
CA ILE A 66 6.30 12.34 10.93
C ILE A 66 7.43 13.32 11.24
N VAL A 67 7.31 14.53 10.79
CA VAL A 67 8.31 15.60 11.02
C VAL A 67 7.64 16.73 11.78
N VAL A 68 8.18 17.06 12.95
CA VAL A 68 7.63 18.08 13.86
C VAL A 68 8.72 19.09 14.19
N ASP A 69 8.47 20.35 13.94
CA ASP A 69 9.30 21.47 14.41
C ASP A 69 8.73 22.03 15.70
N SER A 70 9.55 22.06 16.74
CA SER A 70 9.19 22.54 18.07
C SER A 70 10.41 23.10 18.80
N GLU A 71 10.19 24.04 19.72
CA GLU A 71 11.20 24.49 20.67
C GLU A 71 11.30 23.55 21.89
N ASP A 72 10.31 22.68 22.10
CA ASP A 72 10.27 21.70 23.19
C ASP A 72 10.92 20.37 22.76
N GLU A 73 11.99 19.98 23.46
CA GLU A 73 12.70 18.71 23.20
C GLU A 73 11.85 17.47 23.50
N GLN A 74 10.80 17.60 24.31
CA GLN A 74 9.94 16.49 24.75
C GLN A 74 8.61 16.43 23.97
N ILE A 75 8.40 17.30 22.98
CA ILE A 75 7.14 17.39 22.23
C ILE A 75 6.66 16.04 21.66
N MET A 76 7.58 15.16 21.31
CA MET A 76 7.23 13.85 20.76
C MET A 76 6.54 12.92 21.77
N GLU A 77 6.72 13.14 23.08
CA GLU A 77 6.00 12.41 24.13
C GLU A 77 4.50 12.76 24.15
N GLU A 78 4.12 13.93 23.64
CA GLU A 78 2.74 14.37 23.49
C GLU A 78 2.18 14.02 22.10
N VAL A 79 3.00 14.15 21.06
CA VAL A 79 2.62 13.92 19.66
C VAL A 79 2.35 12.44 19.36
N LEU A 80 3.23 11.52 19.78
CA LEU A 80 3.10 10.10 19.46
C LEU A 80 1.80 9.46 20.00
N PRO A 81 1.37 9.73 21.25
CA PRO A 81 0.08 9.20 21.73
C PRO A 81 -1.14 9.71 20.95
N VAL A 82 -1.08 10.94 20.41
CA VAL A 82 -2.15 11.49 19.56
C VAL A 82 -2.19 10.75 18.23
N ILE A 83 -1.04 10.48 17.65
CA ILE A 83 -0.92 9.69 16.41
C ILE A 83 -1.42 8.26 16.63
N ASP A 84 -0.99 7.61 17.71
CA ASP A 84 -1.42 6.25 18.05
C ASP A 84 -2.94 6.18 18.26
N THR A 85 -3.51 7.17 18.93
CA THR A 85 -4.96 7.26 19.14
C THR A 85 -5.70 7.46 17.82
N PHE A 86 -5.22 8.37 16.97
CA PHE A 86 -5.82 8.62 15.66
C PHE A 86 -5.78 7.37 14.76
N LEU A 87 -4.64 6.69 14.71
CA LEU A 87 -4.50 5.45 13.95
C LEU A 87 -5.36 4.31 14.51
N ALA A 88 -5.49 4.24 15.85
CA ALA A 88 -6.38 3.29 16.51
C ALA A 88 -7.85 3.59 16.23
N ASP A 89 -8.25 4.86 16.22
CA ASP A 89 -9.62 5.29 15.90
C ASP A 89 -9.97 5.01 14.43
N LEU A 90 -9.02 5.18 13.51
CA LEU A 90 -9.19 4.76 12.12
C LEU A 90 -9.40 3.24 12.01
N SER A 91 -8.66 2.47 12.80
CA SER A 91 -8.80 1.01 12.87
C SER A 91 -10.09 0.59 13.57
N ALA A 92 -10.53 1.30 14.61
CA ALA A 92 -11.73 1.00 15.39
C ALA A 92 -13.04 1.37 14.65
N LYS A 93 -13.03 2.35 13.77
CA LYS A 93 -14.16 2.64 12.87
C LYS A 93 -14.41 1.52 11.85
N GLY A 94 -13.45 0.59 11.67
CA GLY A 94 -13.58 -0.65 10.90
C GLY A 94 -14.04 -1.88 11.70
N ASP A 95 -14.34 -1.74 12.99
CA ASP A 95 -14.60 -2.87 13.92
C ASP A 95 -16.09 -3.25 14.06
N ASP A 96 -16.81 -3.29 12.96
CA ASP A 96 -17.98 -4.14 12.79
C ASP A 96 -17.54 -5.33 11.94
N LYS A 97 -17.35 -6.51 12.48
CA LYS A 97 -17.01 -7.82 11.90
C LYS A 97 -16.90 -7.90 10.36
N GLU A 98 -16.24 -6.96 9.73
CA GLU A 98 -16.01 -6.93 8.29
C GLU A 98 -14.85 -7.86 7.94
N LYS A 99 -15.02 -8.56 6.85
CA LYS A 99 -13.95 -9.35 6.23
C LYS A 99 -12.72 -8.44 6.05
N PRO A 100 -11.50 -8.95 6.28
CA PRO A 100 -10.30 -8.17 6.01
C PRO A 100 -10.33 -7.69 4.56
N ALA A 101 -10.03 -6.40 4.35
CA ALA A 101 -9.97 -5.81 3.02
C ALA A 101 -8.98 -6.58 2.12
N ALA A 102 -9.32 -6.72 0.84
CA ALA A 102 -8.47 -7.39 -0.12
C ALA A 102 -7.10 -6.71 -0.22
N ALA A 103 -6.03 -7.48 -0.30
CA ALA A 103 -4.66 -6.98 -0.43
C ALA A 103 -4.09 -7.15 -1.85
N SER A 104 -4.85 -7.76 -2.75
CA SER A 104 -4.47 -7.99 -4.15
C SER A 104 -5.69 -7.96 -5.07
N TRP A 105 -5.46 -7.73 -6.38
CA TRP A 105 -6.52 -7.81 -7.39
C TRP A 105 -7.21 -9.18 -7.39
N GLN A 106 -6.45 -10.27 -7.21
CA GLN A 106 -7.02 -11.61 -7.19
C GLN A 106 -7.96 -11.81 -5.99
N GLU A 107 -7.58 -11.31 -4.81
CA GLU A 107 -8.44 -11.36 -3.62
C GLU A 107 -9.69 -10.50 -3.82
N ALA A 108 -9.55 -9.27 -4.32
CA ALA A 108 -10.67 -8.36 -4.57
C ALA A 108 -11.67 -8.95 -5.58
N LEU A 109 -11.19 -9.48 -6.70
CA LEU A 109 -12.01 -10.15 -7.71
C LEU A 109 -12.62 -11.47 -7.20
N THR A 110 -11.97 -12.16 -6.27
CA THR A 110 -12.54 -13.36 -5.63
C THR A 110 -13.64 -12.97 -4.63
N ALA A 111 -13.47 -11.86 -3.92
CA ALA A 111 -14.45 -11.36 -2.96
C ALA A 111 -15.69 -10.75 -3.65
N LEU A 112 -15.50 -10.10 -4.80
CA LEU A 112 -16.56 -9.51 -5.63
C LEU A 112 -16.43 -9.98 -7.09
N PRO A 113 -16.78 -11.25 -7.43
CA PRO A 113 -16.53 -11.83 -8.75
C PRO A 113 -17.32 -11.18 -9.89
N ASP A 114 -18.42 -10.51 -9.55
CA ASP A 114 -19.29 -9.79 -10.48
C ASP A 114 -19.01 -8.29 -10.51
N ALA A 115 -17.85 -7.84 -10.01
CA ALA A 115 -17.43 -6.45 -10.09
C ALA A 115 -17.45 -5.97 -11.55
N ASN A 116 -17.90 -4.72 -11.76
CA ASN A 116 -17.90 -4.10 -13.08
C ASN A 116 -17.21 -2.73 -13.14
N VAL A 117 -16.87 -2.15 -11.98
CA VAL A 117 -16.15 -0.88 -11.89
C VAL A 117 -14.99 -0.99 -10.92
N ALA A 118 -13.87 -0.37 -11.25
CA ALA A 118 -12.78 -0.09 -10.33
C ALA A 118 -12.72 1.43 -10.07
N LEU A 119 -12.79 1.81 -8.79
CA LEU A 119 -12.71 3.20 -8.32
C LEU A 119 -11.32 3.46 -7.75
N PHE A 120 -10.61 4.43 -8.31
CA PHE A 120 -9.23 4.76 -7.92
C PHE A 120 -9.10 6.10 -7.22
N SER A 121 -8.38 6.10 -6.10
CA SER A 121 -7.96 7.29 -5.36
C SER A 121 -6.56 7.08 -4.76
N ILE A 122 -5.62 6.65 -5.59
CA ILE A 122 -4.22 6.37 -5.24
C ILE A 122 -3.29 7.38 -5.92
N PRO A 123 -2.02 7.55 -5.50
CA PRO A 123 -1.11 8.51 -6.12
C PRO A 123 -0.94 8.26 -7.63
N GLY A 124 -0.90 9.35 -8.42
CA GLY A 124 -0.91 9.30 -9.88
C GLY A 124 0.24 8.52 -10.51
N GLU A 125 1.40 8.52 -9.87
CA GLU A 125 2.57 7.77 -10.33
C GLU A 125 2.35 6.24 -10.39
N TYR A 126 1.40 5.71 -9.60
CA TYR A 126 1.01 4.30 -9.59
C TYR A 126 -0.33 4.04 -10.30
N GLY A 127 -1.13 5.11 -10.45
CA GLY A 127 -2.50 5.03 -10.95
C GLY A 127 -2.60 4.38 -12.32
N ALA A 128 -1.74 4.77 -13.26
CA ALA A 128 -1.80 4.28 -14.64
C ALA A 128 -1.65 2.75 -14.74
N ALA A 129 -0.70 2.15 -14.02
CA ALA A 129 -0.49 0.70 -14.01
C ALA A 129 -1.67 -0.06 -13.41
N GLU A 130 -2.25 0.47 -12.32
CA GLU A 130 -3.39 -0.18 -11.65
C GLU A 130 -4.69 -0.04 -12.48
N MET A 131 -4.93 1.12 -13.12
CA MET A 131 -6.05 1.30 -14.05
C MET A 131 -5.95 0.37 -15.25
N GLU A 132 -4.76 0.14 -15.78
CA GLU A 132 -4.55 -0.81 -16.88
C GLU A 132 -4.90 -2.25 -16.46
N LYS A 133 -4.52 -2.67 -15.23
CA LYS A 133 -4.91 -3.97 -14.69
C LYS A 133 -6.44 -4.10 -14.57
N ALA A 134 -7.12 -3.06 -14.09
CA ALA A 134 -8.57 -3.04 -14.03
C ALA A 134 -9.21 -3.22 -15.42
N LEU A 135 -8.75 -2.46 -16.42
CA LEU A 135 -9.23 -2.56 -17.79
C LEU A 135 -8.94 -3.94 -18.42
N LYS A 136 -7.77 -4.53 -18.14
CA LYS A 136 -7.43 -5.90 -18.58
C LYS A 136 -8.35 -6.95 -17.97
N ASN A 137 -8.80 -6.74 -16.73
CA ASN A 137 -9.77 -7.60 -16.05
C ASN A 137 -11.24 -7.31 -16.45
N GLY A 138 -11.48 -6.43 -17.42
CA GLY A 138 -12.84 -6.16 -17.93
C GLY A 138 -13.65 -5.20 -17.06
N LEU A 139 -13.02 -4.44 -16.18
CA LEU A 139 -13.67 -3.46 -15.32
C LEU A 139 -13.69 -2.09 -15.98
N HIS A 140 -14.81 -1.36 -15.89
CA HIS A 140 -14.85 0.07 -16.13
C HIS A 140 -13.98 0.77 -15.10
N VAL A 141 -13.41 1.91 -15.43
CA VAL A 141 -12.57 2.69 -14.52
C VAL A 141 -13.26 3.99 -14.15
N PHE A 142 -13.33 4.27 -12.86
CA PHE A 142 -13.61 5.59 -12.30
C PHE A 142 -12.37 6.04 -11.53
N SER A 143 -11.69 7.08 -12.01
CA SER A 143 -10.42 7.51 -11.42
C SER A 143 -10.47 8.93 -10.90
N PHE A 144 -10.54 9.06 -9.57
CA PHE A 144 -10.31 10.30 -8.86
C PHE A 144 -8.83 10.70 -8.86
N THR A 145 -7.92 9.72 -9.03
CA THR A 145 -6.47 9.91 -9.11
C THR A 145 -6.11 11.06 -10.05
N ASP A 146 -5.39 12.04 -9.56
CA ASP A 146 -4.79 13.16 -10.28
C ASP A 146 -3.32 12.88 -10.68
N ASN A 147 -2.66 13.84 -11.30
CA ASN A 147 -1.22 13.76 -11.65
C ASN A 147 -0.81 12.52 -12.47
N VAL A 148 -1.73 11.92 -13.21
CA VAL A 148 -1.41 10.88 -14.20
C VAL A 148 -0.83 11.53 -15.45
N ALA A 149 0.24 10.97 -16.02
CA ALA A 149 0.84 11.49 -17.25
C ALA A 149 -0.18 11.49 -18.40
N ILE A 150 -0.15 12.54 -19.24
CA ILE A 150 -1.14 12.67 -20.32
C ILE A 150 -1.02 11.56 -21.37
N GLU A 151 0.18 11.06 -21.60
CA GLU A 151 0.46 9.94 -22.49
C GLU A 151 -0.19 8.64 -21.98
N ASP A 152 -0.18 8.44 -20.67
CA ASP A 152 -0.86 7.30 -20.03
C ASP A 152 -2.39 7.47 -20.09
N GLU A 153 -2.92 8.66 -19.84
CA GLU A 153 -4.35 8.92 -19.99
C GLU A 153 -4.84 8.57 -21.39
N VAL A 154 -4.12 9.04 -22.42
CA VAL A 154 -4.45 8.74 -23.82
C VAL A 154 -4.41 7.24 -24.10
N ARG A 155 -3.37 6.57 -23.61
CA ARG A 155 -3.18 5.12 -23.80
C ARG A 155 -4.30 4.34 -23.14
N LEU A 156 -4.63 4.67 -21.91
CA LEU A 156 -5.64 3.96 -21.11
C LEU A 156 -7.06 4.20 -21.66
N LYS A 157 -7.40 5.42 -22.07
CA LYS A 157 -8.70 5.72 -22.70
C LYS A 157 -8.87 5.00 -24.04
N LYS A 158 -7.82 4.89 -24.85
CA LYS A 158 -7.83 4.07 -26.06
C LYS A 158 -8.03 2.59 -25.75
N LEU A 159 -7.31 2.07 -24.74
CA LEU A 159 -7.48 0.68 -24.30
C LEU A 159 -8.91 0.40 -23.82
N ALA A 160 -9.50 1.32 -23.04
CA ALA A 160 -10.88 1.21 -22.58
C ALA A 160 -11.84 1.20 -23.76
N HIS A 161 -11.71 2.16 -24.69
CA HIS A 161 -12.53 2.22 -25.92
C HIS A 161 -12.44 0.91 -26.73
N GLU A 162 -11.23 0.40 -27.00
CA GLU A 162 -11.00 -0.82 -27.75
C GLU A 162 -11.62 -2.06 -27.07
N LYS A 163 -11.67 -2.07 -25.75
CA LYS A 163 -12.29 -3.15 -24.96
C LYS A 163 -13.81 -2.96 -24.77
N GLY A 164 -14.38 -1.87 -25.25
CA GLY A 164 -15.78 -1.55 -25.01
C GLY A 164 -16.10 -1.22 -23.56
N LEU A 165 -15.16 -0.58 -22.84
CA LEU A 165 -15.29 -0.15 -21.46
C LEU A 165 -15.31 1.38 -21.38
N LEU A 166 -15.92 1.93 -20.32
CA LEU A 166 -15.82 3.36 -20.01
C LEU A 166 -14.65 3.63 -19.07
N MET A 167 -13.88 4.66 -19.38
CA MET A 167 -12.88 5.21 -18.50
C MET A 167 -13.26 6.63 -18.09
N MET A 168 -13.69 6.78 -16.86
CA MET A 168 -14.07 8.04 -16.21
C MET A 168 -12.86 8.57 -15.45
N GLY A 169 -12.24 9.62 -15.98
CA GLY A 169 -10.99 10.15 -15.46
C GLY A 169 -9.77 9.75 -16.31
N PRO A 170 -8.52 9.98 -15.82
CA PRO A 170 -8.15 10.46 -14.47
C PRO A 170 -8.64 11.89 -14.17
N ASP A 171 -8.41 12.33 -12.94
CA ASP A 171 -8.92 13.62 -12.44
C ASP A 171 -10.46 13.74 -12.61
N CYS A 172 -11.18 12.68 -12.27
CA CYS A 172 -12.63 12.63 -12.26
C CYS A 172 -13.13 12.58 -10.82
N GLY A 173 -13.56 13.72 -10.29
CA GLY A 173 -14.04 13.84 -8.90
C GLY A 173 -15.51 13.48 -8.73
N THR A 174 -16.31 13.42 -9.78
CA THR A 174 -17.77 13.42 -9.67
C THR A 174 -18.42 12.46 -10.65
N GLY A 175 -19.31 11.62 -10.17
CA GLY A 175 -20.11 10.73 -11.00
C GLY A 175 -21.40 10.25 -10.34
N ILE A 176 -22.40 9.96 -11.15
CA ILE A 176 -23.64 9.30 -10.76
C ILE A 176 -23.88 8.17 -11.75
N ILE A 177 -23.87 6.93 -11.29
CA ILE A 177 -24.13 5.77 -12.12
C ILE A 177 -25.37 5.03 -11.61
N SER A 178 -26.38 4.92 -12.44
CA SER A 178 -27.67 4.31 -12.06
C SER A 178 -28.24 4.88 -10.75
N GLY A 179 -28.17 6.20 -10.59
CA GLY A 179 -28.64 6.93 -9.41
C GLY A 179 -27.74 6.83 -8.18
N ILE A 180 -26.56 6.19 -8.28
CA ILE A 180 -25.62 6.05 -7.16
C ILE A 180 -24.55 7.15 -7.27
N PRO A 181 -24.42 8.01 -6.24
CA PRO A 181 -23.37 9.02 -6.19
C PRO A 181 -22.00 8.36 -5.92
N ILE A 182 -20.98 8.76 -6.68
CA ILE A 182 -19.61 8.24 -6.60
C ILE A 182 -18.65 9.39 -6.36
N ALA A 183 -17.75 9.24 -5.40
CA ALA A 183 -16.73 10.21 -4.98
C ALA A 183 -17.34 11.55 -4.50
N PHE A 184 -16.84 12.72 -4.97
CA PHE A 184 -17.36 14.04 -4.59
C PHE A 184 -18.64 14.37 -5.35
N THR A 185 -19.77 13.94 -4.81
CA THR A 185 -21.02 14.02 -5.57
C THR A 185 -22.20 14.40 -4.68
N ASN A 186 -23.08 15.24 -5.22
CA ASN A 186 -24.32 15.59 -4.57
C ASN A 186 -25.39 14.50 -4.74
N VAL A 187 -26.34 14.47 -3.81
CA VAL A 187 -27.50 13.61 -3.90
C VAL A 187 -28.62 14.33 -4.65
N VAL A 188 -29.02 13.80 -5.79
CA VAL A 188 -30.04 14.38 -6.65
C VAL A 188 -31.20 13.41 -6.88
N SER A 189 -32.35 13.91 -7.27
CA SER A 189 -33.51 13.08 -7.65
C SER A 189 -33.18 12.21 -8.86
N PRO A 190 -33.61 10.94 -8.85
CA PRO A 190 -33.57 10.13 -10.08
C PRO A 190 -34.53 10.72 -11.14
N GLY A 191 -34.15 10.65 -12.39
CA GLY A 191 -34.92 11.15 -13.49
C GLY A 191 -34.47 10.64 -14.85
N ASN A 192 -34.61 11.46 -15.88
CA ASN A 192 -34.36 11.09 -17.27
C ASN A 192 -33.29 11.95 -17.96
N ILE A 193 -32.56 12.78 -17.22
CA ILE A 193 -31.47 13.57 -17.78
C ILE A 193 -30.14 12.82 -17.56
N GLY A 194 -29.42 12.56 -18.65
CA GLY A 194 -28.07 12.04 -18.64
C GLY A 194 -27.06 13.16 -18.80
N VAL A 195 -26.05 13.21 -17.91
CA VAL A 195 -25.03 14.25 -17.90
C VAL A 195 -23.68 13.66 -18.28
N VAL A 196 -22.93 14.30 -19.15
CA VAL A 196 -21.53 13.99 -19.48
C VAL A 196 -20.71 15.25 -19.21
N GLY A 197 -19.66 15.14 -18.42
CA GLY A 197 -18.86 16.31 -18.07
C GLY A 197 -17.37 16.06 -17.92
N ALA A 198 -16.57 16.89 -18.58
CA ALA A 198 -15.13 17.00 -18.30
C ALA A 198 -14.89 18.09 -17.22
N SER A 199 -15.68 18.02 -16.14
CA SER A 199 -15.74 19.05 -15.10
C SER A 199 -16.50 18.55 -13.88
N GLY A 200 -15.82 18.30 -12.77
CA GLY A 200 -16.46 17.81 -11.55
C GLY A 200 -17.49 18.80 -11.00
N THR A 201 -17.05 19.98 -10.61
CA THR A 201 -17.94 21.01 -10.03
C THR A 201 -18.97 21.58 -11.01
N GLY A 202 -18.69 21.51 -12.32
CA GLY A 202 -19.70 21.81 -13.34
C GLY A 202 -20.84 20.79 -13.34
N ILE A 203 -20.53 19.49 -13.22
CA ILE A 203 -21.52 18.44 -13.04
C ILE A 203 -22.33 18.68 -11.76
N GLN A 204 -21.66 18.97 -10.63
CA GLN A 204 -22.32 19.24 -9.37
C GLN A 204 -23.31 20.42 -9.45
N GLU A 205 -22.87 21.56 -9.98
CA GLU A 205 -23.72 22.75 -10.12
C GLU A 205 -24.94 22.48 -11.01
N VAL A 206 -24.72 21.89 -12.19
CA VAL A 206 -25.82 21.61 -13.13
C VAL A 206 -26.80 20.60 -12.54
N THR A 207 -26.31 19.51 -11.96
CA THR A 207 -27.19 18.44 -11.40
C THR A 207 -27.97 18.91 -10.19
N THR A 208 -27.37 19.74 -9.33
CA THR A 208 -28.05 20.33 -8.17
C THR A 208 -29.10 21.37 -8.58
N ILE A 209 -28.84 22.16 -9.62
CA ILE A 209 -29.84 23.10 -10.18
C ILE A 209 -30.99 22.32 -10.84
N ILE A 210 -30.70 21.26 -11.60
CA ILE A 210 -31.74 20.37 -12.17
C ILE A 210 -32.65 19.85 -11.05
N ASP A 211 -32.08 19.34 -9.95
CA ASP A 211 -32.85 18.85 -8.81
C ASP A 211 -33.72 19.93 -8.17
N ARG A 212 -33.17 21.14 -7.96
CA ARG A 212 -33.92 22.27 -7.38
C ARG A 212 -35.03 22.80 -8.30
N LEU A 213 -34.90 22.63 -9.61
CA LEU A 213 -35.94 22.96 -10.60
C LEU A 213 -37.00 21.85 -10.71
N GLY A 214 -36.89 20.75 -9.94
CA GLY A 214 -37.83 19.64 -9.96
C GLY A 214 -37.57 18.60 -11.03
N GLY A 215 -36.44 18.68 -11.74
CA GLY A 215 -35.95 17.66 -12.65
C GLY A 215 -35.24 16.52 -11.93
N GLY A 216 -34.69 15.59 -12.70
CA GLY A 216 -33.94 14.46 -12.16
C GLY A 216 -32.85 13.95 -13.10
N VAL A 217 -31.82 13.35 -12.50
CA VAL A 217 -30.65 12.85 -13.22
C VAL A 217 -30.56 11.32 -13.12
N VAL A 218 -30.43 10.64 -14.23
CA VAL A 218 -30.26 9.18 -14.28
C VAL A 218 -28.79 8.77 -14.18
N HIS A 219 -27.94 9.46 -14.93
CA HIS A 219 -26.49 9.29 -14.92
C HIS A 219 -25.78 10.63 -14.99
N ALA A 220 -24.63 10.74 -14.32
CA ALA A 220 -23.67 11.79 -14.56
C ALA A 220 -22.29 11.14 -14.72
N ILE A 221 -21.77 11.18 -15.95
CA ILE A 221 -20.52 10.53 -16.32
C ILE A 221 -19.44 11.60 -16.41
N GLY A 222 -18.56 11.63 -15.38
CA GLY A 222 -17.38 12.48 -15.38
C GLY A 222 -16.27 11.84 -16.23
N THR A 223 -15.57 12.62 -17.03
CA THR A 223 -14.57 12.11 -17.98
C THR A 223 -13.15 12.58 -17.69
N GLY A 224 -12.98 13.44 -16.66
CA GLY A 224 -11.71 14.07 -16.32
C GLY A 224 -11.49 15.40 -17.07
N GLY A 225 -10.78 16.31 -16.38
CA GLY A 225 -10.64 17.71 -16.84
C GLY A 225 -9.89 17.92 -18.14
N ARG A 226 -9.08 16.94 -18.58
CA ARG A 226 -8.24 17.02 -19.79
C ARG A 226 -8.82 16.28 -20.99
N ASP A 227 -9.98 15.63 -20.86
CA ASP A 227 -10.52 14.77 -21.94
C ASP A 227 -10.75 15.53 -23.25
N LEU A 228 -11.18 16.81 -23.18
CA LEU A 228 -11.44 17.65 -24.36
C LEU A 228 -10.20 18.41 -24.88
N SER A 229 -9.01 18.06 -24.41
CA SER A 229 -7.76 18.56 -24.98
C SER A 229 -7.51 17.96 -26.39
N ASP A 230 -6.67 18.63 -27.16
CA ASP A 230 -6.22 18.14 -28.46
C ASP A 230 -5.49 16.80 -28.40
N LYS A 231 -4.77 16.54 -27.31
CA LYS A 231 -4.03 15.29 -27.10
C LYS A 231 -4.94 14.10 -26.83
N VAL A 232 -5.96 14.27 -25.99
CA VAL A 232 -6.88 13.19 -25.58
C VAL A 232 -8.00 12.98 -26.61
N GLY A 233 -8.52 14.09 -27.21
CA GLY A 233 -9.48 14.03 -28.30
C GLY A 233 -10.88 13.60 -27.90
N ALA A 234 -11.30 13.83 -26.66
CA ALA A 234 -12.62 13.55 -26.11
C ALA A 234 -13.05 12.07 -26.23
N ILE A 235 -12.12 11.14 -26.03
CA ILE A 235 -12.44 9.70 -26.19
C ILE A 235 -13.55 9.31 -25.22
N ALA A 236 -13.43 9.60 -23.93
CA ALA A 236 -14.40 9.22 -22.92
C ALA A 236 -15.72 10.00 -23.03
N VAL A 237 -15.68 11.29 -23.40
CA VAL A 237 -16.88 12.09 -23.65
C VAL A 237 -17.69 11.51 -24.81
N LYS A 238 -17.06 11.14 -25.93
CA LYS A 238 -17.73 10.53 -27.08
C LYS A 238 -18.35 9.18 -26.70
N ASP A 239 -17.62 8.33 -26.01
CA ASP A 239 -18.13 7.04 -25.56
C ASP A 239 -19.33 7.20 -24.62
N ALA A 240 -19.26 8.16 -23.67
CA ALA A 240 -20.36 8.46 -22.76
C ALA A 240 -21.61 9.01 -23.49
N ILE A 241 -21.45 9.90 -24.47
CA ILE A 241 -22.56 10.40 -25.29
C ILE A 241 -23.24 9.24 -26.02
N VAL A 242 -22.47 8.37 -26.67
CA VAL A 242 -23.00 7.19 -27.37
C VAL A 242 -23.71 6.25 -26.42
N ALA A 243 -23.15 6.06 -25.21
CA ALA A 243 -23.77 5.24 -24.17
C ALA A 243 -25.15 5.80 -23.74
N LEU A 244 -25.24 7.08 -23.47
CA LEU A 244 -26.48 7.75 -23.06
C LEU A 244 -27.52 7.80 -24.21
N GLU A 245 -27.09 7.94 -25.46
CA GLU A 245 -27.97 7.83 -26.63
C GLU A 245 -28.67 6.47 -26.67
N ASN A 246 -27.97 5.39 -26.36
CA ASN A 246 -28.50 4.02 -26.37
C ASN A 246 -29.21 3.62 -25.08
N HIS A 247 -29.11 4.42 -24.01
CA HIS A 247 -29.77 4.14 -22.73
C HIS A 247 -31.22 4.62 -22.77
N GLU A 248 -32.19 3.70 -22.84
CA GLU A 248 -33.61 3.98 -22.99
C GLU A 248 -34.17 4.99 -21.97
N PRO A 249 -33.85 4.90 -20.65
CA PRO A 249 -34.36 5.83 -19.66
C PRO A 249 -33.80 7.26 -19.74
N THR A 250 -32.79 7.51 -20.56
CA THR A 250 -32.25 8.84 -20.78
C THR A 250 -33.03 9.52 -21.90
N ASP A 251 -33.75 10.62 -21.61
CA ASP A 251 -34.48 11.38 -22.62
C ASP A 251 -33.71 12.60 -23.12
N VAL A 252 -32.86 13.20 -22.28
CA VAL A 252 -32.07 14.38 -22.59
C VAL A 252 -30.60 14.15 -22.24
N ILE A 253 -29.71 14.59 -23.10
CA ILE A 253 -28.28 14.57 -22.87
C ILE A 253 -27.76 15.99 -22.59
N CYS A 254 -27.04 16.14 -21.49
CA CYS A 254 -26.40 17.37 -21.08
C CYS A 254 -24.87 17.21 -21.14
N VAL A 255 -24.17 18.09 -21.88
CA VAL A 255 -22.71 18.04 -22.02
C VAL A 255 -22.08 19.28 -21.38
N ILE A 256 -21.11 19.07 -20.46
CA ILE A 256 -20.46 20.14 -19.70
C ILE A 256 -18.95 20.06 -19.91
N SER A 257 -18.35 21.17 -20.35
CA SER A 257 -16.91 21.21 -20.59
C SER A 257 -16.29 22.52 -20.15
N LYS A 258 -15.07 22.43 -19.62
CA LYS A 258 -14.13 23.57 -19.61
C LYS A 258 -13.81 23.93 -21.06
N PRO A 259 -13.11 25.06 -21.34
CA PRO A 259 -12.80 25.46 -22.73
C PRO A 259 -12.13 24.33 -23.52
N PRO A 260 -12.79 23.74 -24.52
CA PRO A 260 -12.24 22.64 -25.30
C PRO A 260 -11.24 23.11 -26.37
N ALA A 261 -10.45 22.16 -26.89
CA ALA A 261 -9.74 22.40 -28.15
C ALA A 261 -10.76 22.50 -29.28
N LYS A 262 -10.59 23.49 -30.17
CA LYS A 262 -11.58 23.83 -31.19
C LYS A 262 -11.97 22.66 -32.09
N GLU A 263 -11.00 21.89 -32.58
CA GLU A 263 -11.23 20.72 -33.43
C GLU A 263 -12.01 19.63 -32.68
N VAL A 264 -11.65 19.37 -31.42
CA VAL A 264 -12.35 18.40 -30.55
C VAL A 264 -13.78 18.88 -30.27
N ARG A 265 -13.98 20.17 -30.00
CA ARG A 265 -15.32 20.79 -29.85
C ARG A 265 -16.18 20.55 -31.06
N ASP A 266 -15.65 20.81 -32.26
CA ASP A 266 -16.39 20.65 -33.51
C ASP A 266 -16.77 19.19 -33.80
N GLU A 267 -15.89 18.25 -33.47
CA GLU A 267 -16.17 16.79 -33.53
C GLU A 267 -17.30 16.38 -32.55
N ILE A 268 -17.28 16.91 -31.33
CA ILE A 268 -18.34 16.66 -30.36
C ILE A 268 -19.67 17.18 -30.87
N VAL A 269 -19.74 18.44 -31.35
CA VAL A 269 -20.98 19.03 -31.89
C VAL A 269 -21.49 18.22 -33.08
N GLN A 270 -20.61 17.74 -33.97
CA GLN A 270 -20.98 16.87 -35.07
C GLN A 270 -21.62 15.55 -34.57
N LEU A 271 -21.07 14.93 -33.51
CA LEU A 271 -21.65 13.74 -32.88
C LEU A 271 -23.03 14.08 -32.28
N LEU A 272 -23.12 15.18 -31.50
CA LEU A 272 -24.37 15.61 -30.88
C LEU A 272 -25.47 15.91 -31.91
N GLN A 273 -25.13 16.43 -33.10
CA GLN A 273 -26.08 16.64 -34.21
C GLN A 273 -26.54 15.29 -34.83
N SER A 274 -25.76 14.24 -34.67
CA SER A 274 -26.00 12.91 -35.27
C SER A 274 -26.86 12.00 -34.41
N ILE A 275 -26.91 12.19 -33.10
CA ILE A 275 -27.72 11.41 -32.17
C ILE A 275 -29.21 11.79 -32.25
N SER A 276 -30.11 10.96 -31.73
CA SER A 276 -31.57 11.15 -31.84
C SER A 276 -32.13 12.03 -30.70
N LYS A 277 -31.55 11.92 -29.51
CA LYS A 277 -32.04 12.60 -28.30
C LYS A 277 -31.75 14.10 -28.30
N PRO A 278 -32.62 14.92 -27.67
CA PRO A 278 -32.34 16.35 -27.48
C PRO A 278 -31.11 16.55 -26.59
N VAL A 279 -30.32 17.58 -26.93
CA VAL A 279 -29.04 17.88 -26.27
C VAL A 279 -28.96 19.32 -25.86
N VAL A 280 -28.45 19.55 -24.63
CA VAL A 280 -27.91 20.86 -24.23
C VAL A 280 -26.42 20.71 -23.98
N ALA A 281 -25.63 21.66 -24.47
CA ALA A 281 -24.18 21.66 -24.24
C ALA A 281 -23.70 23.04 -23.76
N ILE A 282 -22.73 23.02 -22.84
CA ILE A 282 -21.98 24.21 -22.47
C ILE A 282 -20.49 23.97 -22.68
N PHE A 283 -19.88 24.82 -23.45
CA PHE A 283 -18.43 24.94 -23.61
C PHE A 283 -18.02 26.25 -22.96
N LEU A 284 -17.56 26.20 -21.71
CA LEU A 284 -17.22 27.39 -20.94
C LEU A 284 -16.22 28.27 -21.70
N GLY A 285 -16.46 29.58 -21.67
CA GLY A 285 -15.65 30.54 -22.41
C GLY A 285 -16.15 30.82 -23.84
N GLU A 286 -17.06 30.00 -24.38
CA GLU A 286 -17.74 30.31 -25.61
C GLU A 286 -18.94 31.27 -25.37
N LYS A 287 -19.16 32.20 -26.28
CA LYS A 287 -20.37 33.04 -26.35
C LYS A 287 -21.26 32.53 -27.45
N PRO A 288 -22.20 31.62 -27.16
CA PRO A 288 -23.08 31.14 -28.21
C PRO A 288 -24.01 32.26 -28.67
N VAL A 289 -23.89 32.65 -29.95
CA VAL A 289 -24.79 33.59 -30.58
C VAL A 289 -26.08 32.88 -31.00
N ALA A 290 -26.01 31.58 -31.22
CA ALA A 290 -27.12 30.77 -31.70
C ALA A 290 -26.98 29.31 -31.23
N HIS A 291 -28.11 28.59 -31.29
CA HIS A 291 -28.09 27.11 -31.17
C HIS A 291 -27.63 26.50 -32.50
N GLU A 292 -26.92 25.39 -32.42
CA GLU A 292 -26.44 24.66 -33.60
C GLU A 292 -27.42 23.51 -33.93
N GLY A 293 -28.42 23.79 -34.78
CA GLY A 293 -29.47 22.82 -35.11
C GLY A 293 -30.28 22.39 -33.90
N LYS A 294 -30.21 21.08 -33.58
CA LYS A 294 -30.85 20.46 -32.39
C LYS A 294 -29.97 20.46 -31.14
N VAL A 295 -28.76 20.99 -31.19
CA VAL A 295 -27.89 21.19 -30.05
C VAL A 295 -28.13 22.58 -29.47
N TYR A 296 -28.69 22.61 -28.27
CA TYR A 296 -28.93 23.83 -27.53
C TYR A 296 -27.66 24.24 -26.80
N LEU A 297 -27.11 25.41 -27.14
CA LEU A 297 -25.86 25.90 -26.51
C LEU A 297 -26.20 26.88 -25.41
N ALA A 298 -25.64 26.62 -24.23
CA ALA A 298 -25.78 27.47 -23.05
C ALA A 298 -24.52 28.32 -22.81
N HIS A 299 -24.69 29.47 -22.16
CA HIS A 299 -23.59 30.34 -21.76
C HIS A 299 -23.21 30.20 -20.28
N THR A 300 -24.15 29.76 -19.47
CA THR A 300 -23.93 29.54 -18.04
C THR A 300 -24.37 28.11 -17.62
N LEU A 301 -23.83 27.63 -16.50
CA LEU A 301 -24.21 26.34 -15.91
C LEU A 301 -25.68 26.33 -15.52
N GLU A 302 -26.19 27.47 -15.02
CA GLU A 302 -27.61 27.64 -14.69
C GLU A 302 -28.51 27.53 -15.94
N GLU A 303 -28.17 28.21 -17.04
CA GLU A 303 -28.89 28.10 -18.29
C GLU A 303 -28.89 26.68 -18.83
N THR A 304 -27.77 25.96 -18.70
CA THR A 304 -27.65 24.55 -19.08
C THR A 304 -28.67 23.67 -18.34
N ALA A 305 -28.77 23.86 -17.03
CA ALA A 305 -29.75 23.12 -16.23
C ALA A 305 -31.19 23.45 -16.58
N GLN A 306 -31.49 24.72 -16.81
CA GLN A 306 -32.84 25.20 -17.20
C GLN A 306 -33.27 24.65 -18.55
N ILE A 307 -32.42 24.65 -19.55
CA ILE A 307 -32.67 24.05 -20.86
C ILE A 307 -32.87 22.54 -20.72
N ALA A 308 -32.01 21.86 -19.93
CA ALA A 308 -32.12 20.40 -19.75
C ALA A 308 -33.48 20.02 -19.13
N VAL A 309 -33.97 20.78 -18.15
CA VAL A 309 -35.26 20.55 -17.50
C VAL A 309 -36.41 20.86 -18.45
N ASP A 310 -36.40 21.96 -19.21
CA ASP A 310 -37.43 22.27 -20.19
C ASP A 310 -37.53 21.14 -21.26
N LEU A 311 -36.38 20.69 -21.78
CA LEU A 311 -36.33 19.56 -22.71
C LEU A 311 -36.87 18.25 -22.12
N ALA A 312 -36.49 17.92 -20.86
CA ALA A 312 -36.96 16.71 -20.19
C ALA A 312 -38.48 16.72 -19.90
N ASN A 313 -39.06 17.91 -19.72
CA ASN A 313 -40.50 18.14 -19.57
C ASN A 313 -41.27 18.31 -20.90
N GLU A 314 -40.60 18.14 -22.05
CA GLU A 314 -41.16 18.40 -23.35
C GLU A 314 -41.67 19.88 -23.52
N GLU A 315 -41.09 20.80 -22.75
CA GLU A 315 -41.39 22.23 -22.83
C GLU A 315 -40.55 22.92 -23.92
N ALA A 316 -41.08 23.99 -24.46
CA ALA A 316 -40.33 24.75 -25.46
C ALA A 316 -39.14 25.47 -24.84
N VAL A 317 -37.96 25.23 -25.38
CA VAL A 317 -36.73 25.93 -24.96
C VAL A 317 -36.90 27.43 -25.17
N LYS A 318 -36.72 28.22 -24.13
CA LYS A 318 -36.85 29.67 -24.20
C LYS A 318 -35.65 30.24 -24.97
N ARG A 319 -35.88 31.34 -25.66
CA ARG A 319 -34.84 32.07 -26.35
C ARG A 319 -33.75 32.53 -25.34
N ASN A 320 -34.18 32.78 -24.13
CA ASN A 320 -33.36 33.35 -23.08
C ASN A 320 -33.84 32.96 -21.70
N TYR A 321 -32.90 32.63 -20.84
CA TYR A 321 -33.09 32.23 -19.43
C TYR A 321 -32.52 33.27 -18.43
N PHE A 322 -31.92 34.35 -18.93
CA PHE A 322 -31.38 35.40 -18.06
C PHE A 322 -32.52 36.03 -17.23
N THR A 323 -32.37 36.05 -15.94
CA THR A 323 -33.28 36.69 -15.00
C THR A 323 -32.58 37.84 -14.31
N LYS A 324 -33.09 39.06 -14.48
CA LYS A 324 -32.52 40.24 -13.82
C LYS A 324 -32.83 40.16 -12.33
N LEU A 325 -31.82 40.28 -11.50
CA LEU A 325 -31.96 40.36 -10.04
C LEU A 325 -32.22 41.77 -9.60
N ASP A 326 -33.02 41.93 -8.53
CA ASP A 326 -33.20 43.20 -7.86
C ASP A 326 -31.96 43.53 -7.02
N LYS A 327 -31.51 44.79 -7.10
CA LYS A 327 -30.39 45.25 -6.29
C LYS A 327 -30.76 45.22 -4.81
N PRO A 328 -29.94 44.63 -3.93
CA PRO A 328 -30.13 44.73 -2.49
C PRO A 328 -30.22 46.17 -2.02
N ASN A 329 -31.04 46.44 -0.98
CA ASN A 329 -31.23 47.79 -0.44
C ASN A 329 -30.03 48.22 0.42
N VAL A 330 -28.86 48.32 -0.21
CA VAL A 330 -27.61 48.77 0.41
C VAL A 330 -26.90 49.81 -0.49
N SER A 331 -25.96 50.52 0.08
CA SER A 331 -25.14 51.47 -0.67
C SER A 331 -24.38 50.80 -1.79
N THR A 332 -24.30 51.44 -2.94
CA THR A 332 -23.41 51.00 -4.01
C THR A 332 -21.98 51.27 -3.58
N LEU A 333 -21.10 50.31 -3.79
CA LEU A 333 -19.68 50.44 -3.50
C LEU A 333 -19.03 51.53 -4.41
N ASP A 334 -17.98 52.16 -3.92
CA ASP A 334 -17.20 53.09 -4.70
C ASP A 334 -16.57 52.42 -5.95
N LYS A 335 -16.32 53.19 -6.98
CA LYS A 335 -15.85 52.69 -8.28
C LYS A 335 -14.49 51.98 -8.21
N ASP A 336 -13.65 52.36 -7.25
CA ASP A 336 -12.31 51.80 -6.99
C ASP A 336 -12.34 50.45 -6.27
N LYS A 337 -13.52 50.09 -5.70
CA LYS A 337 -13.67 48.78 -5.04
C LYS A 337 -13.80 47.66 -6.05
N VAL A 338 -13.20 46.50 -5.74
CA VAL A 338 -13.10 45.34 -6.61
C VAL A 338 -13.76 44.11 -6.03
N VAL A 339 -14.00 43.12 -6.86
CA VAL A 339 -14.48 41.77 -6.48
C VAL A 339 -13.28 40.83 -6.40
N LYS A 340 -13.21 40.10 -5.33
CA LYS A 340 -12.25 39.00 -5.10
C LYS A 340 -13.01 37.68 -5.01
N GLY A 341 -12.78 36.75 -5.94
CA GLY A 341 -13.39 35.43 -5.96
C GLY A 341 -12.49 34.37 -5.32
N LEU A 342 -13.03 33.58 -4.40
CA LEU A 342 -12.32 32.50 -3.70
C LEU A 342 -13.10 31.19 -3.87
N TYR A 343 -12.75 30.39 -4.85
CA TYR A 343 -13.48 29.20 -5.23
C TYR A 343 -12.77 27.91 -4.87
N SER A 344 -13.52 26.92 -4.42
CA SER A 344 -13.07 25.54 -4.30
C SER A 344 -13.34 24.72 -5.56
N GLY A 345 -14.25 25.20 -6.40
CA GLY A 345 -14.61 24.55 -7.66
C GLY A 345 -14.02 25.26 -8.86
N GLY A 346 -13.05 24.65 -9.54
CA GLY A 346 -12.38 25.28 -10.67
C GLY A 346 -13.31 25.68 -11.82
N THR A 347 -14.39 24.96 -12.03
CA THR A 347 -15.37 25.31 -13.07
C THR A 347 -16.27 26.48 -12.65
N LEU A 348 -16.61 26.54 -11.36
CA LEU A 348 -17.34 27.69 -10.81
C LEU A 348 -16.46 28.96 -10.85
N ALA A 349 -15.17 28.83 -10.54
CA ALA A 349 -14.19 29.90 -10.71
C ALA A 349 -14.10 30.36 -12.15
N ALA A 350 -14.03 29.42 -13.10
CA ALA A 350 -13.94 29.73 -14.54
C ALA A 350 -15.19 30.50 -15.03
N GLU A 351 -16.39 30.06 -14.66
CA GLU A 351 -17.62 30.75 -14.97
C GLU A 351 -17.65 32.17 -14.35
N ALA A 352 -17.26 32.27 -13.07
CA ALA A 352 -17.24 33.59 -12.40
C ALA A 352 -16.23 34.54 -13.03
N GLY A 353 -15.03 34.08 -13.33
CA GLY A 353 -14.00 34.86 -14.00
C GLY A 353 -14.43 35.31 -15.40
N MET A 354 -15.07 34.44 -16.16
CA MET A 354 -15.65 34.75 -17.48
C MET A 354 -16.73 35.84 -17.36
N LEU A 355 -17.71 35.64 -16.51
CA LEU A 355 -18.84 36.58 -16.38
C LEU A 355 -18.40 37.96 -15.84
N ILE A 356 -17.48 38.01 -14.88
CA ILE A 356 -16.91 39.28 -14.37
C ILE A 356 -16.13 39.98 -15.47
N SER A 357 -15.29 39.25 -16.21
CA SER A 357 -14.48 39.79 -17.30
C SER A 357 -15.34 40.38 -18.43
N GLU A 358 -16.42 39.68 -18.79
CA GLU A 358 -17.37 40.15 -19.83
C GLU A 358 -18.14 41.41 -19.41
N ALA A 359 -18.69 41.39 -18.17
CA ALA A 359 -19.50 42.50 -17.67
C ALA A 359 -18.69 43.80 -17.51
N LEU A 360 -17.42 43.67 -17.20
CA LEU A 360 -16.49 44.81 -16.97
C LEU A 360 -15.63 45.13 -18.18
N ASN A 361 -15.72 44.39 -19.30
CA ASN A 361 -14.85 44.48 -20.47
C ASN A 361 -13.36 44.50 -20.10
N LEU A 362 -12.92 43.54 -19.26
CA LEU A 362 -11.53 43.47 -18.84
C LEU A 362 -10.66 42.93 -19.96
N GLU A 363 -9.72 43.77 -20.43
CA GLU A 363 -8.70 43.39 -21.41
C GLU A 363 -7.35 43.23 -20.73
N GLY A 364 -6.45 42.50 -21.37
CA GLY A 364 -5.09 42.31 -20.87
C GLY A 364 -5.00 41.43 -19.64
N LEU A 365 -5.73 40.33 -19.61
CA LEU A 365 -5.68 39.35 -18.54
C LEU A 365 -4.26 38.81 -18.34
N VAL A 366 -3.76 38.89 -17.12
CA VAL A 366 -2.47 38.33 -16.74
C VAL A 366 -2.69 36.87 -16.38
N LYS A 367 -2.04 35.94 -17.09
CA LYS A 367 -2.04 34.53 -16.74
C LYS A 367 -1.09 34.32 -15.55
N GLN A 368 -1.64 33.94 -14.42
CA GLN A 368 -0.92 33.59 -13.22
C GLN A 368 -1.49 32.25 -12.71
N GLU A 369 -0.63 31.37 -12.32
CA GLU A 369 -1.01 30.04 -11.81
C GLU A 369 -1.97 30.18 -10.61
N GLY A 370 -3.04 29.37 -10.57
CA GLY A 370 -4.12 29.44 -9.58
C GLY A 370 -5.12 30.57 -9.79
N TYR A 371 -4.85 31.56 -10.70
CA TYR A 371 -5.78 32.65 -11.01
C TYR A 371 -6.52 32.42 -12.32
N ILE A 372 -7.84 32.34 -12.23
CA ILE A 372 -8.73 32.37 -13.41
C ILE A 372 -8.86 33.78 -13.98
N LEU A 373 -8.96 34.76 -13.08
CA LEU A 373 -8.96 36.18 -13.42
C LEU A 373 -7.98 36.90 -12.49
N HIS A 374 -7.04 37.64 -13.08
CA HIS A 374 -6.18 38.58 -12.37
C HIS A 374 -5.97 39.81 -13.24
N SER A 375 -6.75 40.85 -12.99
CA SER A 375 -6.71 42.07 -13.82
C SER A 375 -7.32 43.27 -13.11
N HIS A 376 -6.67 44.43 -13.14
CA HIS A 376 -7.16 45.70 -12.60
C HIS A 376 -7.62 45.64 -11.13
N GLY A 377 -6.99 44.75 -10.33
CA GLY A 377 -7.34 44.52 -8.95
C GLY A 377 -8.45 43.46 -8.72
N TYR A 378 -9.13 43.02 -9.79
CA TYR A 378 -10.08 41.90 -9.72
C TYR A 378 -9.35 40.60 -9.75
N ASP A 379 -9.69 39.71 -8.81
CA ASP A 379 -9.16 38.36 -8.74
C ASP A 379 -10.28 37.33 -8.69
N VAL A 380 -10.11 36.24 -9.38
CA VAL A 380 -10.85 35.02 -9.17
C VAL A 380 -9.85 33.88 -9.09
N ILE A 381 -9.77 33.25 -7.95
CA ILE A 381 -8.80 32.19 -7.65
C ILE A 381 -9.51 30.85 -7.62
N ASP A 382 -8.94 29.88 -8.32
CA ASP A 382 -9.24 28.46 -8.16
C ASP A 382 -8.33 27.90 -7.07
N LEU A 383 -8.86 27.76 -5.85
CA LEU A 383 -8.13 27.18 -4.71
C LEU A 383 -7.98 25.66 -4.81
N GLY A 384 -8.66 25.02 -5.78
CA GLY A 384 -8.49 23.62 -6.14
C GLY A 384 -7.37 23.37 -7.14
N ASP A 385 -6.68 24.42 -7.61
CA ASP A 385 -5.51 24.30 -8.48
C ASP A 385 -4.32 23.68 -7.74
N ASP A 386 -3.47 22.95 -8.47
CA ASP A 386 -2.31 22.23 -7.94
C ASP A 386 -1.41 23.09 -7.05
N ILE A 387 -1.27 24.37 -7.37
CA ILE A 387 -0.46 25.32 -6.58
C ILE A 387 -0.94 25.46 -5.12
N TYR A 388 -2.22 25.26 -4.87
CA TYR A 388 -2.81 25.37 -3.53
C TYR A 388 -3.06 24.01 -2.88
N THR A 389 -3.15 22.95 -3.66
CA THR A 389 -3.47 21.60 -3.16
C THR A 389 -2.25 20.71 -3.01
N GLN A 390 -1.08 21.15 -3.48
CA GLN A 390 0.16 20.37 -3.33
C GLN A 390 0.56 20.24 -1.84
N GLY A 391 0.46 19.02 -1.31
CA GLY A 391 0.71 18.74 0.10
C GLY A 391 -0.35 19.22 1.08
N LYS A 392 -1.52 19.64 0.58
CA LYS A 392 -2.68 20.10 1.37
C LYS A 392 -3.97 19.46 0.86
N PRO A 393 -5.00 19.28 1.72
CA PRO A 393 -6.29 18.79 1.26
C PRO A 393 -6.93 19.75 0.28
N HIS A 394 -7.79 19.20 -0.58
CA HIS A 394 -8.60 20.00 -1.48
C HIS A 394 -9.50 20.99 -0.69
N PRO A 395 -9.73 22.25 -1.14
CA PRO A 395 -10.48 23.26 -0.41
C PRO A 395 -11.97 22.94 -0.19
N MET A 396 -12.50 21.89 -0.78
CA MET A 396 -13.81 21.31 -0.44
C MET A 396 -13.76 20.51 0.86
N ILE A 397 -12.59 20.03 1.27
CA ILE A 397 -12.38 19.22 2.49
C ILE A 397 -11.85 20.11 3.61
N ASP A 398 -10.88 20.97 3.30
CA ASP A 398 -10.21 21.82 4.28
C ASP A 398 -10.35 23.31 3.91
N PRO A 399 -10.98 24.12 4.77
CA PRO A 399 -11.20 25.54 4.52
C PRO A 399 -9.97 26.43 4.76
N GLU A 400 -8.85 25.91 5.29
CA GLU A 400 -7.77 26.73 5.84
C GLU A 400 -7.20 27.74 4.84
N VAL A 401 -6.84 27.31 3.63
CA VAL A 401 -6.30 28.20 2.59
C VAL A 401 -7.32 29.29 2.22
N ARG A 402 -8.60 28.96 2.18
CA ARG A 402 -9.68 29.91 1.92
C ARG A 402 -9.82 30.94 3.04
N ILE A 403 -9.74 30.51 4.29
CA ILE A 403 -9.77 31.36 5.48
C ILE A 403 -8.61 32.38 5.42
N GLN A 404 -7.40 31.89 5.18
CA GLN A 404 -6.21 32.76 5.06
C GLN A 404 -6.38 33.80 3.95
N LYS A 405 -6.92 33.41 2.79
CA LYS A 405 -7.19 34.34 1.68
C LYS A 405 -8.33 35.32 1.98
N MET A 406 -9.34 34.94 2.73
CA MET A 406 -10.39 35.85 3.20
C MET A 406 -9.81 36.93 4.14
N GLU A 407 -8.93 36.56 5.05
CA GLU A 407 -8.24 37.49 5.95
C GLU A 407 -7.33 38.47 5.16
N GLU A 408 -6.53 37.95 4.24
CA GLU A 408 -5.67 38.75 3.36
C GLU A 408 -6.50 39.79 2.57
N TYR A 409 -7.60 39.38 1.95
CA TYR A 409 -8.46 40.27 1.20
C TYR A 409 -9.28 41.23 2.08
N ALA A 410 -9.53 40.88 3.32
CA ALA A 410 -10.18 41.76 4.27
C ALA A 410 -9.26 42.97 4.66
N GLU A 411 -7.96 42.80 4.64
CA GLU A 411 -6.97 43.83 4.90
C GLU A 411 -6.75 44.74 3.69
N ASP A 412 -6.97 44.23 2.45
CA ASP A 412 -6.83 45.02 1.22
C ASP A 412 -7.93 46.08 1.10
N GLU A 413 -7.52 47.35 1.12
CA GLU A 413 -8.44 48.48 1.07
C GLU A 413 -9.26 48.54 -0.23
N GLN A 414 -8.80 47.94 -1.31
CA GLN A 414 -9.52 47.91 -2.59
C GLN A 414 -10.60 46.83 -2.61
N THR A 415 -10.53 45.82 -1.75
CA THR A 415 -11.53 44.76 -1.70
C THR A 415 -12.85 45.29 -1.17
N GLY A 416 -13.89 45.25 -2.01
CA GLY A 416 -15.25 45.61 -1.64
C GLY A 416 -16.20 44.43 -1.56
N ILE A 417 -15.88 43.32 -2.29
CA ILE A 417 -16.70 42.12 -2.35
C ILE A 417 -15.80 40.90 -2.31
N ILE A 418 -16.12 39.95 -1.42
CA ILE A 418 -15.56 38.61 -1.46
C ILE A 418 -16.67 37.68 -1.96
N LEU A 419 -16.42 37.06 -3.11
CA LEU A 419 -17.30 36.10 -3.78
C LEU A 419 -16.76 34.70 -3.61
N PHE A 420 -17.58 33.69 -3.20
CA PHE A 420 -17.12 32.36 -2.96
C PHE A 420 -18.22 31.31 -3.16
N ASP A 421 -17.78 30.06 -3.33
CA ASP A 421 -18.67 28.89 -3.37
C ASP A 421 -18.66 28.12 -2.03
N VAL A 422 -19.73 27.40 -1.77
CA VAL A 422 -19.83 26.34 -0.77
C VAL A 422 -20.36 25.11 -1.50
N VAL A 423 -19.53 24.06 -1.60
CA VAL A 423 -19.93 22.82 -2.27
C VAL A 423 -20.27 21.77 -1.21
N LEU A 424 -21.51 21.26 -1.28
CA LEU A 424 -22.02 20.21 -0.42
C LEU A 424 -21.91 18.86 -1.13
N GLY A 425 -22.29 17.79 -0.44
CA GLY A 425 -22.33 16.43 -0.94
C GLY A 425 -21.33 15.50 -0.28
N TYR A 426 -21.27 14.27 -0.77
CA TYR A 426 -20.28 13.30 -0.28
C TYR A 426 -18.86 13.75 -0.61
N GLY A 427 -17.92 13.40 0.25
CA GLY A 427 -16.51 13.79 0.14
C GLY A 427 -16.20 15.23 0.57
N ALA A 428 -17.18 16.13 0.59
CA ALA A 428 -17.01 17.51 1.05
C ALA A 428 -16.99 17.60 2.59
N HIS A 429 -16.48 18.72 3.11
CA HIS A 429 -16.42 19.00 4.55
C HIS A 429 -17.81 18.86 5.21
N GLU A 430 -17.86 18.24 6.38
CA GLU A 430 -19.12 17.99 7.09
C GLU A 430 -19.90 19.27 7.44
N ASP A 431 -19.21 20.37 7.79
CA ASP A 431 -19.78 21.68 8.08
C ASP A 431 -18.88 22.83 7.56
N MET A 432 -18.74 22.93 6.25
CA MET A 432 -17.93 24.00 5.62
C MET A 432 -18.42 25.40 6.03
N VAL A 433 -19.72 25.61 6.12
CA VAL A 433 -20.29 26.90 6.52
C VAL A 433 -19.84 27.26 7.94
N GLY A 434 -19.96 26.33 8.89
CA GLY A 434 -19.52 26.57 10.26
C GLY A 434 -18.03 26.89 10.38
N ALA A 435 -17.20 26.24 9.55
CA ALA A 435 -15.76 26.51 9.50
C ALA A 435 -15.42 27.91 8.92
N LEU A 436 -16.20 28.40 7.96
CA LEU A 436 -15.96 29.73 7.34
C LEU A 436 -16.54 30.91 8.12
N LEU A 437 -17.59 30.72 8.90
CA LEU A 437 -18.30 31.81 9.61
C LEU A 437 -17.37 32.66 10.48
N PRO A 438 -16.47 32.12 11.30
CA PRO A 438 -15.56 32.94 12.11
C PRO A 438 -14.69 33.88 11.29
N ALA A 439 -14.18 33.42 10.15
CA ALA A 439 -13.35 34.22 9.24
C ALA A 439 -14.18 35.33 8.56
N ILE A 440 -15.42 35.04 8.15
CA ILE A 440 -16.33 36.01 7.58
C ILE A 440 -16.63 37.14 8.61
N GLU A 441 -16.95 36.77 9.86
CA GLU A 441 -17.23 37.72 10.92
C GLU A 441 -16.01 38.59 11.28
N ALA A 442 -14.83 37.95 11.35
CA ALA A 442 -13.55 38.65 11.56
C ALA A 442 -13.26 39.65 10.43
N ALA A 443 -13.41 39.24 9.17
CA ALA A 443 -13.20 40.09 8.00
C ALA A 443 -14.18 41.28 7.96
N GLN A 444 -15.47 41.06 8.24
CA GLN A 444 -16.46 42.14 8.38
C GLN A 444 -16.10 43.11 9.52
N SER A 445 -15.63 42.59 10.65
CA SER A 445 -15.20 43.41 11.78
C SER A 445 -13.97 44.27 11.40
N THR A 446 -13.00 43.70 10.70
CA THR A 446 -11.81 44.40 10.20
C THR A 446 -12.19 45.54 9.27
N ALA A 447 -13.04 45.30 8.28
CA ALA A 447 -13.54 46.32 7.39
C ALA A 447 -14.29 47.43 8.12
N LYS A 448 -15.17 47.12 9.10
CA LYS A 448 -15.88 48.13 9.91
C LYS A 448 -14.95 49.01 10.74
N LYS A 449 -13.87 48.46 11.29
CA LYS A 449 -12.87 49.23 12.06
C LYS A 449 -12.19 50.30 11.23
N THR A 450 -12.05 50.05 9.92
CA THR A 450 -11.45 50.96 8.96
C THR A 450 -12.51 51.83 8.24
N GLY A 451 -13.79 51.75 8.64
CA GLY A 451 -14.91 52.50 8.07
C GLY A 451 -15.26 52.10 6.62
N ARG A 452 -14.97 50.86 6.23
CA ARG A 452 -15.24 50.32 4.91
C ARG A 452 -16.48 49.42 4.90
N ASP A 453 -17.18 49.43 3.78
CA ASP A 453 -18.16 48.37 3.48
C ASP A 453 -17.44 47.20 2.77
N LEU A 454 -17.59 46.00 3.31
CA LEU A 454 -17.13 44.74 2.73
C LEU A 454 -18.31 43.77 2.66
N TYR A 455 -18.70 43.40 1.46
CA TYR A 455 -19.78 42.47 1.23
C TYR A 455 -19.29 41.08 0.91
N PHE A 456 -19.99 40.09 1.43
CA PHE A 456 -19.77 38.68 1.11
C PHE A 456 -20.94 38.19 0.25
N VAL A 457 -20.61 37.54 -0.86
CA VAL A 457 -21.58 36.93 -1.78
C VAL A 457 -21.19 35.46 -1.95
N ALA A 458 -22.15 34.55 -1.81
CA ALA A 458 -21.92 33.13 -1.93
C ALA A 458 -22.93 32.45 -2.85
N THR A 459 -22.49 31.40 -3.49
CA THR A 459 -23.34 30.32 -4.01
C THR A 459 -23.19 29.06 -3.16
N VAL A 460 -24.26 28.30 -3.01
CA VAL A 460 -24.24 26.97 -2.36
C VAL A 460 -24.60 25.95 -3.41
N CYS A 461 -23.60 25.16 -3.84
CA CYS A 461 -23.79 24.04 -4.74
C CYS A 461 -24.23 22.81 -3.93
N GLY A 462 -25.51 22.48 -3.96
CA GLY A 462 -26.06 21.41 -3.14
C GLY A 462 -27.57 21.25 -3.30
N THR A 463 -28.09 20.19 -2.63
CA THR A 463 -29.51 19.87 -2.56
C THR A 463 -29.96 19.64 -1.12
N SER A 464 -31.27 19.63 -0.89
CA SER A 464 -31.83 19.26 0.42
C SER A 464 -31.60 17.79 0.82
N LYS A 465 -31.07 16.97 -0.09
CA LYS A 465 -30.79 15.54 0.10
C LYS A 465 -29.34 15.28 0.48
N ASP A 466 -28.47 16.30 0.32
CA ASP A 466 -27.08 16.19 0.73
C ASP A 466 -26.92 16.03 2.25
N PRO A 467 -25.88 15.33 2.73
CA PRO A 467 -25.67 15.13 4.16
C PRO A 467 -25.64 16.43 4.97
N GLN A 468 -25.12 17.52 4.41
CA GLN A 468 -24.90 18.81 5.08
C GLN A 468 -26.11 19.73 5.13
N ASN A 469 -27.25 19.38 4.61
CA ASN A 469 -28.48 20.16 4.58
C ASN A 469 -28.33 21.55 3.92
N TYR A 470 -28.67 21.62 2.61
CA TYR A 470 -28.58 22.84 1.80
C TYR A 470 -29.30 24.07 2.43
N GLN A 471 -30.55 23.90 2.94
CA GLN A 471 -31.31 25.02 3.46
C GLN A 471 -30.68 25.61 4.73
N GLU A 472 -30.17 24.74 5.60
CA GLU A 472 -29.46 25.17 6.80
C GLU A 472 -28.17 25.93 6.46
N ALA A 473 -27.39 25.45 5.49
CA ALA A 473 -26.20 26.14 5.00
C ALA A 473 -26.54 27.56 4.49
N VAL A 474 -27.57 27.68 3.66
CA VAL A 474 -28.05 28.97 3.14
C VAL A 474 -28.50 29.91 4.24
N ASP A 475 -29.29 29.42 5.21
CA ASP A 475 -29.85 30.22 6.29
C ASP A 475 -28.74 30.73 7.24
N ARG A 476 -27.76 29.90 7.55
CA ARG A 476 -26.59 30.27 8.39
C ARG A 476 -25.75 31.35 7.70
N LEU A 477 -25.46 31.23 6.42
CA LEU A 477 -24.75 32.26 5.65
C LEU A 477 -25.52 33.57 5.64
N LYS A 478 -26.83 33.54 5.35
CA LYS A 478 -27.70 34.74 5.38
C LYS A 478 -27.73 35.39 6.76
N ALA A 479 -27.80 34.62 7.83
CA ALA A 479 -27.78 35.13 9.21
C ALA A 479 -26.46 35.85 9.54
N ALA A 480 -25.34 35.43 8.94
CA ALA A 480 -24.05 36.10 9.03
C ALA A 480 -23.89 37.33 8.11
N GLY A 481 -24.93 37.71 7.40
CA GLY A 481 -24.91 38.85 6.50
C GLY A 481 -24.30 38.61 5.12
N VAL A 482 -24.16 37.32 4.74
CA VAL A 482 -23.72 36.93 3.40
C VAL A 482 -24.89 36.96 2.44
N TYR A 483 -24.73 37.53 1.27
CA TYR A 483 -25.70 37.49 0.18
C TYR A 483 -25.58 36.14 -0.53
N VAL A 484 -26.58 35.29 -0.42
CA VAL A 484 -26.57 33.94 -1.02
C VAL A 484 -27.46 33.92 -2.26
N ALA A 485 -26.88 33.53 -3.39
CA ALA A 485 -27.57 33.33 -4.65
C ALA A 485 -27.86 31.86 -4.93
N GLU A 486 -28.84 31.59 -5.80
CA GLU A 486 -29.30 30.25 -6.14
C GLU A 486 -28.40 29.53 -7.14
N SER A 487 -27.52 30.25 -7.82
CA SER A 487 -26.53 29.73 -8.77
C SER A 487 -25.27 30.56 -8.74
N ASN A 488 -24.18 30.02 -9.26
CA ASN A 488 -22.93 30.76 -9.40
C ASN A 488 -23.08 31.96 -10.31
N ALA A 489 -23.75 31.81 -11.45
CA ALA A 489 -24.03 32.95 -12.37
C ALA A 489 -24.82 34.07 -11.67
N LYS A 490 -25.83 33.74 -10.85
CA LYS A 490 -26.57 34.71 -10.04
C LYS A 490 -25.74 35.32 -8.92
N ALA A 491 -24.80 34.58 -8.33
CA ALA A 491 -23.87 35.11 -7.33
C ALA A 491 -22.97 36.19 -7.97
N VAL A 492 -22.43 35.94 -9.15
CA VAL A 492 -21.67 36.92 -9.92
C VAL A 492 -22.52 38.15 -10.26
N GLN A 493 -23.75 37.95 -10.77
CA GLN A 493 -24.69 39.05 -11.06
C GLN A 493 -24.95 39.91 -9.82
N LEU A 494 -25.18 39.29 -8.66
CA LEU A 494 -25.41 39.97 -7.40
C LEU A 494 -24.18 40.77 -6.94
N ALA A 495 -22.99 40.19 -7.04
CA ALA A 495 -21.74 40.87 -6.73
C ALA A 495 -21.53 42.12 -7.61
N LEU A 496 -21.82 42.00 -8.91
CA LEU A 496 -21.73 43.14 -9.84
C LEU A 496 -22.79 44.21 -9.57
N LEU A 497 -24.02 43.82 -9.20
CA LEU A 497 -25.07 44.77 -8.78
C LEU A 497 -24.71 45.54 -7.51
N LEU A 498 -24.05 44.93 -6.53
CA LEU A 498 -23.51 45.59 -5.34
C LEU A 498 -22.44 46.64 -5.72
N LYS A 499 -21.67 46.37 -6.77
CA LYS A 499 -20.74 47.34 -7.35
C LYS A 499 -21.40 48.42 -8.22
N GLY A 500 -22.68 48.27 -8.57
CA GLY A 500 -23.41 49.18 -9.45
C GLY A 500 -23.23 48.89 -10.95
N VAL A 501 -22.82 47.66 -11.27
CA VAL A 501 -22.72 47.17 -12.65
C VAL A 501 -23.87 46.23 -12.95
N GLU A 502 -24.64 46.49 -13.97
CA GLU A 502 -25.71 45.62 -14.44
C GLU A 502 -25.17 44.70 -15.53
N MET A 503 -25.38 43.41 -15.38
CA MET A 503 -25.17 42.45 -16.48
C MET A 503 -26.29 42.60 -17.49
N SER A 504 -25.94 42.56 -18.76
CA SER A 504 -26.90 42.56 -19.85
C SER A 504 -27.01 41.16 -20.46
N GLU A 505 -28.18 40.88 -20.89
CA GLU A 505 -28.51 39.69 -21.66
C GLU A 505 -27.85 39.72 -23.05
N ALA A 506 -27.34 38.57 -23.49
CA ALA A 506 -26.90 38.38 -24.87
C ALA A 506 -28.07 37.91 -25.75
N ASP A 507 -28.37 38.65 -26.82
CA ASP A 507 -29.34 38.21 -27.79
C ASP A 507 -28.82 36.97 -28.54
N LYS A 508 -29.53 35.84 -28.37
CA LYS A 508 -29.24 34.61 -29.13
C LYS A 508 -30.09 34.54 -30.38
N VAL A 509 -29.46 34.30 -31.53
CA VAL A 509 -30.11 34.04 -32.81
C VAL A 509 -30.04 32.55 -33.06
N VAL A 510 -31.18 31.94 -33.36
CA VAL A 510 -31.23 30.49 -33.74
C VAL A 510 -30.83 30.38 -35.21
N GLU A 511 -29.79 29.63 -35.50
CA GLU A 511 -29.35 29.32 -36.88
C GLU A 511 -29.52 27.84 -37.16
N ASP A 512 -29.76 27.49 -38.41
CA ASP A 512 -29.82 26.08 -38.84
C ASP A 512 -28.41 25.55 -39.03
N TYR A 513 -28.12 24.40 -38.37
CA TYR A 513 -26.86 23.69 -38.54
C TYR A 513 -26.80 23.07 -39.95
N THR A 514 -25.73 23.37 -40.66
CA THR A 514 -25.53 22.89 -42.06
C THR A 514 -24.41 21.82 -42.14
N GLY A 515 -23.87 21.37 -41.04
CA GLY A 515 -22.79 20.38 -41.00
C GLY A 515 -23.22 18.94 -41.40
N THR A 516 -22.26 18.11 -41.67
CA THR A 516 -22.50 16.68 -42.01
C THR A 516 -22.73 15.87 -40.73
N THR A 517 -23.73 15.00 -40.78
CA THR A 517 -23.91 14.00 -39.73
C THR A 517 -22.96 12.82 -39.95
N ILE A 518 -22.63 12.13 -38.87
CA ILE A 518 -21.83 10.90 -38.87
C ILE A 518 -22.70 9.70 -38.47
N ASP A 519 -22.26 8.51 -38.82
CA ASP A 519 -22.85 7.29 -38.28
C ASP A 519 -22.51 7.20 -36.79
N VAL A 520 -23.51 7.12 -35.92
CA VAL A 520 -23.29 7.01 -34.46
C VAL A 520 -22.75 5.60 -34.16
N PRO A 521 -21.61 5.48 -33.50
CA PRO A 521 -21.04 4.19 -33.12
C PRO A 521 -22.01 3.35 -32.28
N THR A 522 -21.83 2.04 -32.31
CA THR A 522 -22.56 1.13 -31.42
C THR A 522 -21.89 1.06 -30.07
N VAL A 523 -22.67 0.94 -29.01
CA VAL A 523 -22.19 0.78 -27.65
C VAL A 523 -21.99 -0.71 -27.32
N SER A 524 -21.04 -1.04 -26.48
CA SER A 524 -20.78 -2.41 -25.99
C SER A 524 -21.85 -2.89 -25.01
N GLU A 525 -21.98 -4.21 -24.86
CA GLU A 525 -22.88 -4.82 -23.86
C GLU A 525 -22.44 -4.46 -22.44
N GLN A 526 -21.14 -4.40 -22.18
CA GLN A 526 -20.58 -4.05 -20.86
C GLN A 526 -20.96 -2.62 -20.45
N VAL A 527 -20.85 -1.65 -21.34
CA VAL A 527 -21.26 -0.28 -21.06
C VAL A 527 -22.77 -0.19 -20.81
N MET A 528 -23.59 -0.92 -21.59
CA MET A 528 -25.04 -0.96 -21.35
C MET A 528 -25.38 -1.65 -20.01
N GLU A 529 -24.65 -2.69 -19.62
CA GLU A 529 -24.79 -3.32 -18.30
C GLU A 529 -24.52 -2.32 -17.18
N LEU A 530 -23.43 -1.53 -17.28
CA LEU A 530 -23.10 -0.50 -16.30
C LEU A 530 -24.23 0.53 -16.13
N LEU A 531 -24.86 0.96 -17.21
CA LEU A 531 -25.93 1.96 -17.18
C LEU A 531 -27.29 1.40 -16.72
N THR A 532 -27.52 0.09 -16.90
CA THR A 532 -28.83 -0.53 -16.58
C THR A 532 -28.84 -1.26 -15.25
N THR A 533 -27.68 -1.46 -14.62
CA THR A 533 -27.55 -2.13 -13.32
C THR A 533 -26.89 -1.22 -12.30
N LYS A 534 -27.03 -1.54 -11.01
CA LYS A 534 -26.28 -0.85 -9.97
C LYS A 534 -24.80 -1.24 -10.03
N PRO A 535 -23.87 -0.29 -9.90
CA PRO A 535 -22.45 -0.58 -9.96
C PRO A 535 -22.00 -1.48 -8.80
N ARG A 536 -21.07 -2.37 -9.14
CA ARG A 536 -20.36 -3.27 -8.21
C ARG A 536 -18.89 -2.91 -8.30
N ILE A 537 -18.40 -2.27 -7.25
CA ILE A 537 -17.17 -1.48 -7.29
C ILE A 537 -16.06 -2.13 -6.47
N ILE A 538 -14.89 -2.33 -7.07
CA ILE A 538 -13.64 -2.53 -6.33
C ILE A 538 -13.07 -1.14 -6.05
N ASN A 539 -13.04 -0.76 -4.77
CA ASN A 539 -12.55 0.55 -4.34
C ASN A 539 -11.06 0.46 -3.98
N VAL A 540 -10.22 1.12 -4.76
CA VAL A 540 -8.76 1.11 -4.65
C VAL A 540 -8.30 2.46 -4.10
N GLY A 541 -8.16 2.56 -2.78
CA GLY A 541 -7.75 3.79 -2.10
C GLY A 541 -8.68 4.20 -0.97
N LEU A 542 -9.25 5.41 -1.02
CA LEU A 542 -10.05 6.03 0.04
C LEU A 542 -11.27 5.20 0.42
N GLN A 543 -11.30 4.71 1.64
CA GLN A 543 -12.41 3.92 2.16
C GLN A 543 -13.71 4.73 2.28
N SER A 544 -13.63 6.03 2.54
CA SER A 544 -14.78 6.92 2.66
C SER A 544 -15.68 6.95 1.42
N PHE A 545 -15.14 6.63 0.24
CA PHE A 545 -15.96 6.54 -0.99
C PHE A 545 -16.93 5.36 -1.00
N ASN A 546 -16.76 4.37 -0.12
CA ASN A 546 -17.71 3.26 0.00
C ASN A 546 -19.06 3.70 0.58
N GLU A 547 -19.09 4.72 1.43
CA GLU A 547 -20.29 5.11 2.18
C GLU A 547 -21.46 5.46 1.26
N SER A 548 -21.27 6.36 0.31
CA SER A 548 -22.31 6.77 -0.64
C SER A 548 -22.79 5.60 -1.49
N ILE A 549 -21.86 4.76 -1.95
CA ILE A 549 -22.15 3.62 -2.81
C ILE A 549 -23.04 2.62 -2.07
N LEU A 550 -22.68 2.25 -0.85
CA LEU A 550 -23.44 1.29 -0.02
C LEU A 550 -24.81 1.84 0.37
N GLN A 551 -24.88 3.12 0.77
CA GLN A 551 -26.10 3.78 1.19
C GLN A 551 -27.17 3.79 0.08
N TYR A 552 -26.77 3.94 -1.17
CA TYR A 552 -27.68 3.95 -2.32
C TYR A 552 -27.81 2.60 -3.02
N GLY A 553 -27.28 1.54 -2.41
CA GLY A 553 -27.50 0.14 -2.77
C GLY A 553 -26.60 -0.39 -3.87
N GLY A 554 -25.46 0.22 -4.09
CA GLY A 554 -24.34 -0.38 -4.79
C GLY A 554 -23.62 -1.42 -3.91
N ARG A 555 -22.67 -2.13 -4.47
CA ARG A 555 -21.82 -3.09 -3.74
C ARG A 555 -20.37 -2.68 -3.89
N THR A 556 -19.61 -2.78 -2.81
CA THR A 556 -18.18 -2.45 -2.83
C THR A 556 -17.35 -3.56 -2.21
N GLU A 557 -16.14 -3.71 -2.70
CA GLU A 557 -15.06 -4.45 -2.05
C GLU A 557 -13.88 -3.49 -1.90
N GLN A 558 -13.35 -3.36 -0.69
CA GLN A 558 -12.21 -2.50 -0.42
C GLN A 558 -10.92 -3.22 -0.77
N PHE A 559 -10.13 -2.62 -1.66
CA PHE A 559 -8.76 -3.04 -1.93
C PHE A 559 -7.80 -2.14 -1.16
N ASN A 560 -7.21 -2.68 -0.10
CA ASN A 560 -6.19 -1.99 0.70
C ASN A 560 -4.87 -1.93 -0.07
N TRP A 561 -4.86 -1.10 -1.10
CA TRP A 561 -3.74 -0.94 -2.00
C TRP A 561 -2.53 -0.32 -1.29
N ARG A 562 -1.34 -0.81 -1.62
CA ARG A 562 -0.06 -0.24 -1.22
C ARG A 562 0.87 -0.23 -2.42
N PRO A 563 1.82 0.73 -2.51
CA PRO A 563 2.81 0.71 -3.58
C PRO A 563 3.55 -0.63 -3.64
N ARG A 564 3.55 -1.28 -4.80
CA ARG A 564 4.32 -2.53 -5.03
C ARG A 564 5.78 -2.27 -4.72
N ALA A 565 6.46 -3.27 -4.16
CA ALA A 565 7.89 -3.23 -3.85
C ALA A 565 8.33 -1.97 -3.07
N GLY A 566 7.46 -1.48 -2.14
CA GLY A 566 7.74 -0.27 -1.38
C GLY A 566 7.96 0.99 -2.24
N GLY A 567 7.44 1.00 -3.48
CA GLY A 567 7.64 2.08 -4.44
C GLY A 567 9.00 2.07 -5.15
N ASN A 568 9.80 1.01 -4.99
CA ASN A 568 11.07 0.86 -5.69
C ASN A 568 10.85 0.67 -7.20
N LYS A 569 11.05 1.74 -7.97
CA LYS A 569 10.78 1.77 -9.42
C LYS A 569 11.50 0.67 -10.21
N LYS A 570 12.71 0.30 -9.78
CA LYS A 570 13.47 -0.81 -10.39
C LYS A 570 12.78 -2.15 -10.14
N MET A 571 12.40 -2.41 -8.89
CA MET A 571 11.72 -3.66 -8.54
C MET A 571 10.34 -3.76 -9.19
N ILE A 572 9.60 -2.66 -9.27
CA ILE A 572 8.31 -2.60 -9.96
C ILE A 572 8.48 -3.00 -11.43
N ARG A 573 9.44 -2.39 -12.16
CA ARG A 573 9.70 -2.73 -13.57
C ARG A 573 10.06 -4.20 -13.75
N ILE A 574 10.87 -4.76 -12.84
CA ILE A 574 11.23 -6.17 -12.88
C ILE A 574 10.00 -7.07 -12.67
N LEU A 575 9.18 -6.76 -11.66
CA LEU A 575 7.96 -7.51 -11.36
C LEU A 575 6.97 -7.45 -12.52
N ASP A 576 6.78 -6.28 -13.13
CA ASP A 576 5.90 -6.11 -14.30
C ASP A 576 6.41 -6.92 -15.51
N ALA A 577 7.72 -6.90 -15.77
CA ALA A 577 8.30 -7.70 -16.86
C ALA A 577 8.21 -9.22 -16.60
N LEU A 578 8.18 -9.65 -15.35
CA LEU A 578 8.02 -11.07 -14.99
C LEU A 578 6.58 -11.57 -15.21
N GLU A 579 5.59 -10.67 -15.30
CA GLU A 579 4.20 -11.05 -15.61
C GLU A 579 4.09 -11.74 -16.98
N ASP A 580 4.95 -11.40 -17.94
CA ASP A 580 5.01 -12.06 -19.26
C ASP A 580 5.50 -13.53 -19.18
N PHE A 581 6.13 -13.91 -18.06
CA PHE A 581 6.67 -15.26 -17.82
C PHE A 581 5.85 -16.04 -16.78
N GLU A 582 4.66 -15.53 -16.35
CA GLU A 582 3.92 -16.07 -15.22
C GLU A 582 3.61 -17.57 -15.37
N ASP A 583 3.15 -18.02 -16.54
CA ASP A 583 2.84 -19.44 -16.77
C ASP A 583 4.06 -20.34 -16.61
N GLN A 584 5.23 -19.90 -17.07
CA GLN A 584 6.49 -20.63 -16.90
C GLN A 584 6.91 -20.66 -15.44
N ILE A 585 6.89 -19.51 -14.78
CA ILE A 585 7.31 -19.38 -13.36
C ILE A 585 6.39 -20.23 -12.47
N ALA A 586 5.10 -20.21 -12.73
CA ALA A 586 4.13 -21.02 -12.00
C ALA A 586 4.40 -22.51 -12.16
N ALA A 587 4.70 -22.97 -13.36
CA ALA A 587 5.05 -24.37 -13.63
C ALA A 587 6.37 -24.79 -12.93
N ASP A 588 7.40 -23.96 -13.03
CA ASP A 588 8.71 -24.19 -12.40
C ASP A 588 8.56 -24.22 -10.85
N ASN A 589 7.83 -23.28 -10.29
CA ASN A 589 7.57 -23.21 -8.84
C ASN A 589 6.73 -24.41 -8.34
N GLN A 590 5.78 -24.88 -9.17
CA GLN A 590 5.00 -26.06 -8.82
C GLN A 590 5.89 -27.30 -8.67
N GLU A 591 6.88 -27.48 -9.55
CA GLU A 591 7.83 -28.59 -9.44
C GLU A 591 8.62 -28.54 -8.14
N VAL A 592 9.11 -27.36 -7.74
CA VAL A 592 9.86 -27.18 -6.47
C VAL A 592 8.96 -27.49 -5.28
N THR A 593 7.76 -26.92 -5.26
CA THR A 593 6.82 -27.10 -4.13
C THR A 593 6.32 -28.53 -4.02
N ASP A 594 6.12 -29.23 -5.14
CA ASP A 594 5.77 -30.65 -5.15
C ASP A 594 6.90 -31.53 -4.56
N LYS A 595 8.16 -31.24 -4.88
CA LYS A 595 9.31 -31.93 -4.29
C LYS A 595 9.41 -31.67 -2.77
N ILE A 596 9.16 -30.44 -2.31
CA ILE A 596 9.11 -30.13 -0.86
C ILE A 596 7.98 -30.89 -0.18
N LYS A 597 6.76 -30.83 -0.73
CA LYS A 597 5.56 -31.44 -0.16
C LYS A 597 5.65 -32.96 -0.06
N ASN A 598 6.24 -33.59 -1.08
CA ASN A 598 6.31 -35.06 -1.18
C ASN A 598 7.64 -35.63 -0.66
N ALA A 599 8.53 -34.82 -0.05
CA ALA A 599 9.78 -35.28 0.52
C ALA A 599 9.59 -36.36 1.58
N LEU A 600 10.49 -37.33 1.60
CA LEU A 600 10.45 -38.46 2.52
C LEU A 600 11.76 -38.54 3.33
N PRO A 601 11.97 -37.66 4.34
CA PRO A 601 13.17 -37.62 5.15
C PRO A 601 13.18 -38.73 6.21
N PHE A 602 14.28 -39.44 6.29
CA PHE A 602 14.54 -40.49 7.29
C PHE A 602 15.84 -40.18 8.02
N LEU A 603 15.84 -40.27 9.33
CA LEU A 603 17.06 -40.31 10.15
C LEU A 603 17.64 -41.72 10.09
N ILE A 604 18.80 -41.88 9.45
CA ILE A 604 19.36 -43.19 9.15
C ILE A 604 20.61 -43.52 9.94
N ASP A 605 21.41 -42.54 10.38
CA ASP A 605 22.65 -42.79 11.12
C ASP A 605 23.13 -41.57 11.91
N VAL A 606 24.12 -41.75 12.74
CA VAL A 606 24.98 -40.73 13.35
C VAL A 606 26.43 -41.18 13.19
N VAL A 607 27.22 -40.32 12.52
CA VAL A 607 28.60 -40.66 12.20
C VAL A 607 29.52 -39.45 12.39
N PRO A 608 30.86 -39.64 12.59
CA PRO A 608 31.80 -38.51 12.54
C PRO A 608 31.70 -37.77 11.20
N ALA A 609 31.67 -36.44 11.23
CA ALA A 609 31.45 -35.59 10.05
C ALA A 609 32.41 -35.91 8.90
N LYS A 610 33.66 -36.16 9.20
CA LYS A 610 34.71 -36.55 8.20
C LYS A 610 34.40 -37.83 7.40
N THR A 611 33.49 -38.67 7.87
CA THR A 611 33.14 -39.89 7.15
C THR A 611 32.13 -39.70 6.05
N VAL A 612 31.40 -38.58 6.08
CA VAL A 612 30.32 -38.27 5.13
C VAL A 612 30.54 -36.94 4.43
N ILE A 613 31.41 -36.06 4.93
CA ILE A 613 31.74 -34.76 4.37
C ILE A 613 33.20 -34.77 3.92
N ALA A 614 33.41 -34.87 2.61
CA ALA A 614 34.75 -35.07 2.02
C ALA A 614 35.70 -33.89 2.31
N GLU A 615 35.19 -32.69 2.47
CA GLU A 615 35.96 -31.45 2.73
C GLU A 615 36.57 -31.45 4.14
N LEU A 616 36.06 -32.27 5.06
CA LEU A 616 36.57 -32.43 6.44
C LEU A 616 37.62 -33.54 6.55
N ASN A 617 38.34 -33.83 5.47
CA ASN A 617 39.40 -34.83 5.50
C ASN A 617 40.64 -34.33 6.28
N GLU A 618 41.53 -35.28 6.65
CA GLU A 618 42.70 -35.00 7.51
C GLU A 618 43.82 -34.23 6.78
N SER A 619 43.73 -34.03 5.47
CA SER A 619 44.80 -33.34 4.68
C SER A 619 44.78 -31.82 4.89
N GLN A 620 43.69 -31.23 5.29
CA GLN A 620 43.56 -29.79 5.58
C GLN A 620 42.66 -29.55 6.77
N LYS A 621 43.10 -28.70 7.70
CA LYS A 621 42.23 -28.21 8.78
C LYS A 621 41.08 -27.40 8.21
N THR A 622 39.88 -27.90 8.31
CA THR A 622 38.69 -27.25 7.78
C THR A 622 37.64 -27.13 8.88
N LEU A 623 37.01 -25.95 8.98
CA LEU A 623 35.84 -25.71 9.82
C LEU A 623 34.68 -25.27 8.92
N LEU A 624 33.54 -25.92 9.12
CA LEU A 624 32.29 -25.46 8.53
C LEU A 624 31.66 -24.44 9.48
N HIS A 625 30.94 -23.46 8.94
CA HIS A 625 30.28 -22.42 9.70
C HIS A 625 28.88 -22.16 9.16
N ALA A 626 27.99 -21.54 9.99
CA ALA A 626 26.69 -21.09 9.56
C ALA A 626 26.81 -19.83 8.67
N GLY A 627 25.82 -19.63 7.84
CA GLY A 627 25.68 -18.44 7.01
C GLY A 627 26.39 -18.50 5.65
N PRO A 628 26.27 -17.41 4.88
CA PRO A 628 27.04 -17.26 3.63
C PRO A 628 28.55 -17.16 3.94
N PRO A 629 29.43 -17.28 2.91
CA PRO A 629 30.87 -17.19 3.09
C PRO A 629 31.31 -15.99 3.92
N ILE A 630 32.26 -16.21 4.85
CA ILE A 630 32.82 -15.17 5.71
C ILE A 630 34.26 -15.52 6.08
N GLU A 631 35.11 -14.53 6.17
CA GLU A 631 36.49 -14.68 6.60
C GLU A 631 36.62 -14.52 8.12
N TRP A 632 37.63 -15.14 8.72
CA TRP A 632 37.87 -15.09 10.17
C TRP A 632 37.87 -13.66 10.75
N SER A 633 38.48 -12.71 10.05
CA SER A 633 38.57 -11.31 10.48
C SER A 633 37.23 -10.56 10.56
N GLU A 634 36.22 -11.09 9.85
CA GLU A 634 34.88 -10.51 9.78
C GLU A 634 33.92 -11.18 10.76
N MET A 635 34.28 -12.37 11.30
CA MET A 635 33.42 -13.15 12.19
C MET A 635 33.15 -12.41 13.50
N THR A 636 31.89 -12.46 13.95
CA THR A 636 31.48 -11.93 15.27
C THR A 636 31.98 -12.79 16.42
N GLY A 637 31.94 -12.25 17.64
CA GLY A 637 32.46 -12.92 18.83
C GLY A 637 31.97 -14.35 19.03
N PRO A 638 30.65 -14.65 18.99
CA PRO A 638 30.17 -16.03 19.17
C PRO A 638 30.66 -16.97 18.06
N MET A 639 30.81 -16.52 16.82
CA MET A 639 31.35 -17.37 15.76
C MET A 639 32.84 -17.62 15.96
N GLN A 640 33.61 -16.58 16.32
CA GLN A 640 35.03 -16.74 16.66
C GLN A 640 35.20 -17.68 17.85
N GLY A 641 34.39 -17.53 18.90
CA GLY A 641 34.42 -18.41 20.07
C GLY A 641 34.11 -19.87 19.71
N SER A 642 33.17 -20.10 18.83
CA SER A 642 32.87 -21.44 18.30
C SER A 642 34.03 -22.04 17.54
N CYS A 643 34.73 -21.26 16.71
CA CYS A 643 35.95 -21.71 15.99
C CYS A 643 37.09 -22.04 16.96
N ILE A 644 37.29 -21.20 18.00
CA ILE A 644 38.30 -21.45 19.03
C ILE A 644 38.00 -22.80 19.75
N GLY A 645 36.76 -22.99 20.18
CA GLY A 645 36.35 -24.21 20.82
C GLY A 645 36.51 -25.45 19.91
N ALA A 646 36.20 -25.35 18.62
CA ALA A 646 36.42 -26.42 17.66
C ALA A 646 37.90 -26.76 17.48
N ALA A 647 38.79 -25.76 17.42
CA ALA A 647 40.23 -25.98 17.37
C ALA A 647 40.77 -26.68 18.63
N LEU A 648 40.24 -26.31 19.81
CA LEU A 648 40.56 -27.00 21.07
C LEU A 648 40.03 -28.45 21.10
N PHE A 649 38.80 -28.65 20.65
CA PHE A 649 38.19 -29.99 20.54
C PHE A 649 38.95 -30.90 19.58
N GLU A 650 39.36 -30.41 18.44
CA GLU A 650 40.16 -31.16 17.48
C GLU A 650 41.61 -31.34 17.90
N ARG A 651 42.02 -30.77 19.03
CA ARG A 651 43.42 -30.81 19.53
C ARG A 651 44.43 -30.12 18.57
N TRP A 652 43.96 -29.17 17.78
CA TRP A 652 44.83 -28.34 16.93
C TRP A 652 45.58 -27.27 17.73
N ALA A 653 45.07 -26.95 18.90
CA ALA A 653 45.61 -26.01 19.88
C ALA A 653 45.37 -26.54 21.32
N THR A 654 46.22 -26.09 22.28
CA THR A 654 46.14 -26.47 23.67
C THR A 654 45.49 -25.43 24.56
N ASN A 655 45.36 -24.21 24.06
CA ASN A 655 44.77 -23.05 24.73
C ASN A 655 44.23 -22.07 23.73
N GLU A 656 43.47 -21.08 24.24
CA GLU A 656 42.81 -20.04 23.42
C GLU A 656 43.82 -19.26 22.57
N GLU A 657 44.97 -18.84 23.10
CA GLU A 657 45.94 -18.01 22.41
C GLU A 657 46.53 -18.75 21.18
N GLU A 658 46.82 -20.02 21.35
CA GLU A 658 47.29 -20.88 20.27
C GLU A 658 46.20 -21.08 19.21
N ALA A 659 44.96 -21.31 19.66
CA ALA A 659 43.82 -21.45 18.75
C ALA A 659 43.60 -20.18 17.92
N ARG A 660 43.61 -18.98 18.53
CA ARG A 660 43.49 -17.72 17.80
C ARG A 660 44.59 -17.53 16.76
N ARG A 661 45.85 -17.74 17.17
CA ARG A 661 46.99 -17.64 16.22
C ARG A 661 46.83 -18.60 15.03
N LEU A 662 46.38 -19.80 15.27
CA LEU A 662 46.14 -20.80 14.22
C LEU A 662 45.03 -20.35 13.26
N LEU A 663 43.88 -19.86 13.81
CA LEU A 663 42.74 -19.40 13.01
C LEU A 663 43.04 -18.14 12.20
N GLU A 664 43.91 -17.25 12.74
CA GLU A 664 44.41 -16.05 12.07
C GLU A 664 45.48 -16.33 10.99
N SER A 665 46.16 -17.48 11.08
CA SER A 665 47.31 -17.79 10.21
C SER A 665 46.95 -18.08 8.75
N GLY A 666 45.67 -18.39 8.48
CA GLY A 666 45.21 -18.85 7.16
C GLY A 666 45.42 -20.34 6.92
N GLU A 667 45.91 -21.09 7.95
CA GLU A 667 46.06 -22.54 7.85
C GLU A 667 44.76 -23.30 7.94
N VAL A 668 43.74 -22.67 8.51
CA VAL A 668 42.37 -23.23 8.66
C VAL A 668 41.50 -22.69 7.54
N ARG A 669 40.89 -23.59 6.82
CA ARG A 669 39.88 -23.24 5.81
C ARG A 669 38.50 -23.10 6.45
N PHE A 670 37.80 -22.03 6.10
CA PHE A 670 36.40 -21.80 6.50
C PHE A 670 35.47 -22.04 5.31
N MET A 671 34.35 -22.73 5.55
CA MET A 671 33.35 -23.00 4.51
C MET A 671 31.95 -22.93 5.08
N PRO A 672 30.96 -22.41 4.33
CA PRO A 672 29.55 -22.55 4.70
C PRO A 672 29.12 -24.02 4.83
N CYS A 673 28.41 -24.37 5.89
CA CYS A 673 27.78 -25.69 6.05
C CYS A 673 26.94 -26.06 4.82
N HIS A 674 26.22 -25.07 4.28
CA HIS A 674 25.34 -25.25 3.12
C HIS A 674 26.04 -25.71 1.84
N HIS A 675 27.35 -25.50 1.70
CA HIS A 675 28.11 -25.96 0.53
C HIS A 675 28.36 -27.47 0.51
N VAL A 676 28.23 -28.12 1.66
CA VAL A 676 28.52 -29.53 1.84
C VAL A 676 27.32 -30.31 2.40
N GLN A 677 26.13 -29.92 2.06
CA GLN A 677 24.85 -30.49 2.50
C GLN A 677 24.68 -30.51 4.05
N ALA A 678 25.41 -29.67 4.76
CA ALA A 678 25.33 -29.55 6.21
C ALA A 678 24.59 -28.27 6.62
N VAL A 679 24.17 -28.24 7.88
CA VAL A 679 23.61 -27.08 8.58
C VAL A 679 24.04 -27.11 10.03
N GLY A 680 24.09 -25.95 10.68
CA GLY A 680 24.41 -25.86 12.09
C GLY A 680 23.74 -24.68 12.79
N PRO A 681 23.17 -24.87 14.01
CA PRO A 681 22.54 -23.75 14.73
C PRO A 681 23.60 -22.76 15.22
N MET A 682 23.23 -21.47 15.28
CA MET A 682 24.08 -20.39 15.77
C MET A 682 25.43 -20.33 15.03
N GLY A 683 26.57 -20.39 15.67
CA GLY A 683 27.88 -20.45 15.00
C GLY A 683 28.00 -21.54 13.94
N GLY A 684 27.25 -22.63 14.10
CA GLY A 684 27.13 -23.71 13.14
C GLY A 684 28.42 -24.51 12.92
N ILE A 685 29.44 -24.30 13.79
CA ILE A 685 30.75 -24.86 13.61
C ILE A 685 30.72 -26.39 13.66
N THR A 686 31.15 -26.98 12.54
CA THR A 686 31.30 -28.43 12.39
C THR A 686 32.74 -28.72 12.01
N SER A 687 33.37 -29.65 12.77
CA SER A 687 34.72 -30.10 12.51
C SER A 687 34.75 -31.60 12.23
N ALA A 688 35.91 -32.11 11.82
CA ALA A 688 36.07 -33.45 11.30
C ALA A 688 35.60 -34.59 12.23
N ASN A 689 35.87 -34.47 13.53
CA ASN A 689 35.55 -35.51 14.53
C ASN A 689 34.22 -35.30 15.26
N MET A 690 33.49 -34.21 15.00
CA MET A 690 32.15 -34.02 15.56
C MET A 690 31.16 -35.01 14.93
N PRO A 691 30.34 -35.70 15.75
CA PRO A 691 29.28 -36.55 15.19
C PRO A 691 28.18 -35.70 14.60
N VAL A 692 27.64 -36.17 13.48
CA VAL A 692 26.54 -35.55 12.75
C VAL A 692 25.39 -36.51 12.54
N PHE A 693 24.16 -36.06 12.64
CA PHE A 693 22.98 -36.74 12.15
C PHE A 693 23.06 -36.88 10.64
N VAL A 694 22.67 -38.04 10.12
CA VAL A 694 22.51 -38.31 8.69
C VAL A 694 21.05 -38.49 8.38
N VAL A 695 20.49 -37.51 7.67
CA VAL A 695 19.10 -37.55 7.17
C VAL A 695 19.10 -37.77 5.67
N GLU A 696 18.38 -38.81 5.22
CA GLU A 696 18.23 -39.15 3.80
C GLU A 696 16.82 -38.84 3.34
N ASN A 697 16.69 -38.01 2.29
CA ASN A 697 15.42 -37.84 1.61
C ASN A 697 15.24 -38.95 0.55
N ARG A 698 14.37 -39.90 0.80
CA ARG A 698 14.16 -41.05 -0.08
C ARG A 698 13.46 -40.75 -1.37
N LEU A 699 12.81 -39.56 -1.49
CA LEU A 699 12.23 -39.13 -2.75
C LEU A 699 13.31 -38.83 -3.77
N THR A 700 14.39 -38.16 -3.34
CA THR A 700 15.46 -37.63 -4.22
C THR A 700 16.82 -38.31 -4.00
N GLY A 701 16.94 -39.13 -2.91
CA GLY A 701 18.15 -39.89 -2.58
C GLY A 701 19.31 -39.05 -2.02
N ASN A 702 19.12 -37.76 -1.82
CA ASN A 702 20.13 -36.86 -1.23
C ASN A 702 20.18 -36.98 0.30
N ARG A 703 21.34 -36.63 0.87
CA ARG A 703 21.56 -36.65 2.32
C ARG A 703 21.89 -35.25 2.83
N ALA A 704 21.56 -35.01 4.11
CA ALA A 704 21.92 -33.79 4.81
C ALA A 704 22.43 -34.08 6.21
N TYR A 705 23.22 -33.15 6.74
CA TYR A 705 23.98 -33.37 7.98
C TYR A 705 23.80 -32.19 8.93
N CYS A 706 23.72 -32.50 10.24
CA CYS A 706 23.75 -31.48 11.29
C CYS A 706 24.45 -32.08 12.53
N ILE A 707 25.25 -31.29 13.20
CA ILE A 707 25.86 -31.70 14.50
C ILE A 707 24.78 -32.02 15.54
N LEU A 708 25.11 -32.80 16.53
CA LEU A 708 24.26 -33.15 17.65
C LEU A 708 24.03 -31.90 18.53
N ASN A 709 22.87 -31.85 19.18
CA ASN A 709 22.55 -30.76 20.09
C ASN A 709 23.31 -30.89 21.43
N GLU A 710 23.94 -29.80 21.84
CA GLU A 710 24.77 -29.76 23.06
C GLU A 710 23.98 -29.38 24.33
N GLY A 711 22.69 -29.10 24.22
CA GLY A 711 21.89 -28.52 25.30
C GLY A 711 21.79 -26.98 25.20
N ILE A 712 21.50 -26.32 26.31
CA ILE A 712 21.27 -24.87 26.43
C ILE A 712 22.34 -24.20 27.30
N GLY A 713 22.58 -22.91 27.13
CA GLY A 713 23.43 -22.09 27.98
C GLY A 713 24.84 -21.92 27.42
N LYS A 714 25.88 -22.33 28.23
CA LYS A 714 27.28 -22.28 27.80
C LYS A 714 27.61 -23.48 26.96
N VAL A 715 27.47 -23.35 25.66
CA VAL A 715 27.71 -24.39 24.66
C VAL A 715 28.48 -23.82 23.48
N LEU A 716 29.18 -24.66 22.71
CA LEU A 716 30.02 -24.26 21.60
C LEU A 716 29.29 -23.41 20.58
N ARG A 717 28.07 -23.81 20.18
CA ARG A 717 27.30 -23.11 19.15
C ARG A 717 27.00 -21.65 19.48
N PHE A 718 26.92 -21.28 20.78
CA PHE A 718 26.79 -19.89 21.25
C PHE A 718 28.13 -19.21 21.53
N GLY A 719 29.26 -19.81 21.10
CA GLY A 719 30.58 -19.20 21.21
C GLY A 719 31.31 -19.48 22.54
N ALA A 720 30.81 -20.39 23.37
CA ALA A 720 31.52 -20.80 24.61
C ALA A 720 32.55 -21.90 24.31
N TYR A 721 33.70 -21.86 24.96
CA TYR A 721 34.81 -22.79 24.77
C TYR A 721 35.58 -23.17 26.05
N SER A 722 34.93 -23.11 27.20
CA SER A 722 35.50 -23.54 28.47
C SER A 722 35.81 -25.03 28.45
N GLN A 723 36.62 -25.52 29.39
CA GLN A 723 36.95 -26.96 29.53
C GLN A 723 35.69 -27.83 29.64
N GLU A 724 34.68 -27.36 30.37
CA GLU A 724 33.38 -28.01 30.48
C GLU A 724 32.69 -28.23 29.11
N VAL A 725 32.80 -27.22 28.22
CA VAL A 725 32.25 -27.32 26.85
C VAL A 725 33.01 -28.40 26.06
N ILE A 726 34.34 -28.39 26.15
CA ILE A 726 35.18 -29.37 25.47
C ILE A 726 34.91 -30.78 26.00
N ASP A 727 34.82 -30.99 27.31
CA ASP A 727 34.48 -32.26 27.90
C ASP A 727 33.11 -32.78 27.46
N ARG A 728 32.13 -31.90 27.31
CA ARG A 728 30.80 -32.22 26.75
C ARG A 728 30.89 -32.66 25.29
N LEU A 729 31.65 -31.97 24.48
CA LEU A 729 31.86 -32.35 23.06
C LEU A 729 32.56 -33.69 22.95
N ASP A 730 33.55 -34.00 23.84
CA ASP A 730 34.16 -35.34 23.90
C ASP A 730 33.14 -36.39 24.29
N TRP A 731 32.26 -36.13 25.28
CA TRP A 731 31.19 -37.05 25.66
C TRP A 731 30.19 -37.26 24.49
N ILE A 732 29.82 -36.17 23.76
CA ILE A 732 28.96 -36.30 22.61
C ILE A 732 29.60 -37.16 21.52
N LYS A 733 30.91 -37.01 21.30
CA LYS A 733 31.68 -37.79 20.30
C LYS A 733 31.82 -39.28 20.74
N ASP A 734 32.15 -39.53 22.01
CA ASP A 734 32.55 -40.87 22.48
C ASP A 734 31.38 -41.68 23.02
N VAL A 735 30.29 -41.04 23.44
CA VAL A 735 29.14 -41.71 24.11
C VAL A 735 27.83 -41.47 23.39
N LEU A 736 27.38 -40.19 23.28
CA LEU A 736 26.04 -39.87 22.74
C LEU A 736 25.89 -40.31 21.29
N GLY A 737 26.80 -39.88 20.43
CA GLY A 737 26.76 -40.18 18.98
C GLY A 737 26.78 -41.69 18.73
N PRO A 738 27.79 -42.44 19.22
CA PRO A 738 27.86 -43.89 19.05
C PRO A 738 26.67 -44.64 19.58
N THR A 739 26.07 -44.18 20.70
CA THR A 739 24.88 -44.84 21.28
C THR A 739 23.65 -44.67 20.39
N ILE A 740 23.41 -43.45 19.85
CA ILE A 740 22.30 -43.21 18.93
C ILE A 740 22.55 -43.99 17.62
N ALA A 741 23.78 -43.98 17.11
CA ALA A 741 24.14 -44.72 15.90
C ALA A 741 23.81 -46.20 16.02
N LYS A 742 24.26 -46.86 17.11
CA LYS A 742 23.95 -48.26 17.35
C LYS A 742 22.45 -48.53 17.50
N ALA A 743 21.71 -47.63 18.13
CA ALA A 743 20.26 -47.74 18.22
C ALA A 743 19.60 -47.66 16.84
N LEU A 744 20.03 -46.74 15.99
CA LEU A 744 19.49 -46.59 14.62
C LEU A 744 19.80 -47.81 13.74
N GLN A 745 20.97 -48.48 13.93
CA GLN A 745 21.32 -49.70 13.21
C GLN A 745 20.39 -50.87 13.52
N LEU A 746 19.61 -50.83 14.62
CA LEU A 746 18.56 -51.80 14.92
C LEU A 746 17.25 -51.58 14.16
N THR A 747 17.12 -50.46 13.48
CA THR A 747 16.00 -50.18 12.59
C THR A 747 16.29 -50.75 11.20
N GLU A 748 15.26 -51.27 10.50
CA GLU A 748 15.43 -51.71 9.12
C GLU A 748 15.58 -50.56 8.15
N GLU A 749 14.93 -49.41 8.46
CA GLU A 749 14.79 -48.29 7.52
C GLU A 749 15.20 -46.92 8.09
N GLY A 750 15.57 -46.82 9.36
CA GLY A 750 15.72 -45.57 10.06
C GLY A 750 14.39 -45.04 10.60
N ILE A 751 14.37 -43.80 11.09
CA ILE A 751 13.19 -43.15 11.68
C ILE A 751 12.58 -42.22 10.67
N ASN A 752 11.29 -42.40 10.34
CA ASN A 752 10.52 -41.50 9.46
C ASN A 752 10.23 -40.18 10.17
N LEU A 753 10.85 -39.11 9.70
CA LEU A 753 10.77 -37.80 10.33
C LEU A 753 9.45 -37.07 10.05
N ASN A 754 8.80 -37.29 8.91
CA ASN A 754 7.49 -36.71 8.64
C ASN A 754 6.45 -37.12 9.69
N VAL A 755 6.49 -38.35 10.14
CA VAL A 755 5.56 -38.84 11.16
C VAL A 755 5.80 -38.15 12.52
N LEU A 756 7.07 -37.98 12.90
CA LEU A 756 7.41 -37.26 14.13
C LEU A 756 7.01 -35.79 14.08
N ILE A 757 7.32 -35.13 12.97
CA ILE A 757 6.98 -33.70 12.75
C ILE A 757 5.46 -33.51 12.76
N ALA A 758 4.72 -34.29 11.96
CA ALA A 758 3.27 -34.17 11.88
C ALA A 758 2.59 -34.36 13.25
N ARG A 759 3.06 -35.34 14.05
CA ARG A 759 2.57 -35.58 15.41
C ARG A 759 2.92 -34.41 16.33
N SER A 760 4.14 -33.92 16.28
CA SER A 760 4.63 -32.92 17.23
C SER A 760 4.06 -31.54 16.97
N ILE A 761 3.78 -31.15 15.72
CA ILE A 761 3.12 -29.90 15.40
C ILE A 761 1.70 -29.84 15.96
N THR A 762 0.98 -30.96 15.95
CA THR A 762 -0.34 -31.06 16.58
C THR A 762 -0.31 -31.01 18.11
N MET A 763 0.87 -31.22 18.70
CA MET A 763 1.11 -31.14 20.14
C MET A 763 1.66 -29.77 20.57
N GLY A 764 1.83 -28.83 19.65
CA GLY A 764 2.20 -27.44 19.95
C GLY A 764 3.66 -27.10 19.74
N ASP A 765 4.43 -27.84 18.95
CA ASP A 765 5.77 -27.46 18.52
C ASP A 765 5.75 -26.69 17.20
N GLU A 766 6.62 -25.66 17.07
CA GLU A 766 6.86 -24.94 15.81
C GLU A 766 8.25 -25.29 15.21
N PHE A 767 9.09 -26.05 15.93
CA PHE A 767 10.38 -26.64 15.51
C PHE A 767 11.56 -25.68 15.37
N HIS A 768 11.47 -24.43 15.80
CA HIS A 768 12.63 -23.57 15.94
C HIS A 768 12.95 -23.27 17.41
N GLN A 769 12.05 -22.62 18.13
CA GLN A 769 12.21 -22.34 19.57
C GLN A 769 11.59 -23.45 20.46
N ARG A 770 10.54 -24.12 19.97
CA ARG A 770 9.87 -25.16 20.70
C ARG A 770 9.98 -26.49 19.95
N ASN A 771 10.67 -27.44 20.59
CA ASN A 771 10.90 -28.79 20.09
C ASN A 771 10.59 -29.84 21.17
N ILE A 772 9.79 -29.50 22.19
CA ILE A 772 9.54 -30.35 23.35
C ILE A 772 8.81 -31.62 22.95
N ALA A 773 7.71 -31.48 22.22
CA ALA A 773 6.92 -32.61 21.76
C ALA A 773 7.72 -33.50 20.78
N ALA A 774 8.50 -32.89 19.89
CA ALA A 774 9.35 -33.62 18.96
C ALA A 774 10.45 -34.38 19.65
N THR A 775 11.12 -33.79 20.65
CA THR A 775 12.13 -34.49 21.48
C THR A 775 11.53 -35.64 22.26
N LEU A 776 10.34 -35.47 22.86
CA LEU A 776 9.63 -36.54 23.55
C LEU A 776 9.21 -37.67 22.60
N ASN A 777 8.70 -37.33 21.42
CA ASN A 777 8.34 -38.32 20.41
C ASN A 777 9.61 -39.09 19.91
N PHE A 778 10.70 -38.35 19.67
CA PHE A 778 11.97 -38.96 19.30
C PHE A 778 12.50 -39.89 20.41
N LEU A 779 12.49 -39.41 21.67
CA LEU A 779 12.89 -40.23 22.84
C LEU A 779 12.06 -41.53 22.94
N LYS A 780 10.76 -41.44 22.69
CA LYS A 780 9.86 -42.59 22.68
C LYS A 780 10.25 -43.64 21.64
N GLU A 781 10.67 -43.20 20.46
CA GLU A 781 11.12 -44.11 19.38
C GLU A 781 12.54 -44.67 19.66
N ILE A 782 13.47 -43.83 20.12
CA ILE A 782 14.88 -44.20 20.22
C ILE A 782 15.24 -44.94 21.54
N ALA A 783 14.60 -44.63 22.68
CA ALA A 783 14.98 -45.22 23.97
C ALA A 783 14.82 -46.75 24.02
N PRO A 784 13.73 -47.37 23.49
CA PRO A 784 13.64 -48.82 23.42
C PRO A 784 14.74 -49.47 22.60
N LEU A 785 15.23 -48.76 21.55
CA LEU A 785 16.34 -49.23 20.71
C LEU A 785 17.67 -49.09 21.46
N ILE A 786 17.90 -47.96 22.18
CA ILE A 786 19.10 -47.77 23.00
C ILE A 786 19.24 -48.91 24.03
N ILE A 787 18.15 -49.31 24.70
CA ILE A 787 18.15 -50.39 25.69
C ILE A 787 18.59 -51.72 25.07
N GLN A 788 18.29 -51.98 23.79
CA GLN A 788 18.63 -53.22 23.11
C GLN A 788 20.06 -53.26 22.59
N THR A 789 20.79 -52.13 22.61
CA THR A 789 22.19 -52.09 22.16
C THR A 789 23.13 -52.81 23.15
N ASP A 790 24.35 -53.07 22.70
CA ASP A 790 25.44 -53.62 23.51
C ASP A 790 26.27 -52.57 24.29
N ILE A 791 25.78 -51.33 24.34
CA ILE A 791 26.36 -50.22 25.09
C ILE A 791 26.28 -50.46 26.58
N PRO A 792 27.29 -50.05 27.42
CA PRO A 792 27.23 -50.13 28.87
C PRO A 792 25.99 -49.49 29.50
N GLU A 793 25.40 -50.08 30.53
CA GLU A 793 24.13 -49.61 31.11
C GLU A 793 24.21 -48.18 31.68
N ASP A 794 25.33 -47.77 32.24
CA ASP A 794 25.59 -46.44 32.72
C ASP A 794 25.56 -45.42 31.57
N GLN A 795 26.17 -45.73 30.44
CA GLN A 795 26.13 -44.88 29.26
C GLN A 795 24.73 -44.81 28.63
N LYS A 796 23.98 -45.92 28.57
CA LYS A 796 22.58 -45.93 28.15
C LYS A 796 21.75 -44.97 29.02
N TYR A 797 21.93 -45.05 30.34
CA TYR A 797 21.23 -44.18 31.27
C TYR A 797 21.58 -42.71 31.06
N GLU A 798 22.87 -42.37 30.91
CA GLU A 798 23.33 -41.02 30.68
C GLU A 798 22.73 -40.46 29.39
N VAL A 799 22.72 -41.21 28.30
CA VAL A 799 22.15 -40.76 27.00
C VAL A 799 20.64 -40.55 27.10
N ILE A 800 19.90 -41.53 27.66
CA ILE A 800 18.44 -41.39 27.81
C ILE A 800 18.13 -40.19 28.72
N LYS A 801 18.86 -39.99 29.80
CA LYS A 801 18.69 -38.85 30.68
C LYS A 801 18.99 -37.53 29.99
N PHE A 802 20.06 -37.45 29.21
CA PHE A 802 20.42 -36.27 28.47
C PHE A 802 19.31 -35.89 27.44
N LEU A 803 18.77 -36.87 26.72
CA LEU A 803 17.66 -36.66 25.79
C LEU A 803 16.38 -36.19 26.51
N ALA A 804 16.12 -36.76 27.71
CA ALA A 804 14.95 -36.37 28.49
C ALA A 804 15.08 -34.96 29.10
N ASP A 805 16.29 -34.53 29.44
CA ASP A 805 16.58 -33.23 30.05
C ASP A 805 16.78 -32.11 28.99
N THR A 806 16.85 -32.44 27.71
CA THR A 806 17.18 -31.50 26.62
C THR A 806 15.99 -31.25 25.72
N ASP A 807 15.08 -30.35 26.13
CA ASP A 807 13.82 -30.02 25.41
C ASP A 807 13.99 -29.67 23.94
N GLN A 808 15.13 -29.09 23.56
CA GLN A 808 15.40 -28.66 22.17
C GLN A 808 16.26 -29.67 21.38
N PHE A 809 16.43 -30.91 21.86
CA PHE A 809 17.31 -31.84 21.18
C PHE A 809 16.93 -32.09 19.72
N PHE A 810 15.63 -32.17 19.44
CA PHE A 810 15.13 -32.41 18.06
C PHE A 810 15.43 -31.30 17.08
N LEU A 811 15.73 -30.07 17.51
CA LEU A 811 16.04 -28.94 16.60
C LEU A 811 17.09 -29.30 15.54
N ASN A 812 18.18 -29.96 15.96
CA ASN A 812 19.27 -30.30 15.04
C ASN A 812 18.86 -31.42 14.04
N ILE A 813 17.98 -32.32 14.45
CA ILE A 813 17.36 -33.31 13.56
C ILE A 813 16.43 -32.61 12.58
N MET A 814 15.61 -31.66 13.06
CA MET A 814 14.73 -30.88 12.20
C MET A 814 15.51 -30.02 11.17
N MET A 815 16.65 -29.46 11.60
CA MET A 815 17.51 -28.69 10.69
C MET A 815 18.07 -29.56 9.56
N ALA A 816 18.58 -30.74 9.88
CA ALA A 816 19.04 -31.74 8.88
C ALA A 816 17.87 -32.18 7.98
N THR A 817 16.68 -32.33 8.56
CA THR A 817 15.46 -32.66 7.81
C THR A 817 15.10 -31.56 6.80
N GLY A 818 15.03 -30.33 7.25
CA GLY A 818 14.75 -29.18 6.37
C GLY A 818 15.77 -29.08 5.25
N LYS A 819 17.05 -29.24 5.57
CA LYS A 819 18.15 -29.25 4.59
C LYS A 819 17.99 -30.37 3.55
N ALA A 820 17.69 -31.59 3.97
CA ALA A 820 17.46 -32.72 3.06
C ALA A 820 16.26 -32.49 2.14
N ILE A 821 15.21 -31.87 2.65
CA ILE A 821 14.01 -31.52 1.86
C ILE A 821 14.34 -30.49 0.80
N VAL A 822 14.92 -29.32 1.18
CA VAL A 822 15.12 -28.22 0.24
C VAL A 822 16.27 -28.46 -0.74
N ASP A 823 17.33 -29.20 -0.34
CA ASP A 823 18.40 -29.61 -1.28
C ASP A 823 17.87 -30.58 -2.34
N GLY A 824 17.00 -31.51 -1.93
CA GLY A 824 16.31 -32.38 -2.89
C GLY A 824 15.37 -31.61 -3.81
N ALA A 825 14.69 -30.60 -3.28
CA ALA A 825 13.75 -29.80 -4.07
C ALA A 825 14.46 -28.90 -5.09
N ARG A 826 15.59 -28.29 -4.74
CA ARG A 826 16.35 -27.38 -5.62
C ARG A 826 17.16 -28.10 -6.69
N SER A 827 17.39 -29.41 -6.56
CA SER A 827 18.16 -30.18 -7.53
C SER A 827 17.42 -30.29 -8.86
N GLU A 828 18.07 -29.82 -9.92
CA GLU A 828 17.54 -29.83 -11.30
C GLU A 828 16.20 -29.08 -11.49
N THR A 829 15.87 -28.16 -10.57
CA THR A 829 14.66 -27.33 -10.66
C THR A 829 14.99 -25.88 -10.94
N LYS A 830 13.96 -25.15 -11.32
CA LYS A 830 13.99 -23.71 -11.61
C LYS A 830 12.93 -23.00 -10.79
N GLY A 831 12.89 -21.67 -10.90
CA GLY A 831 11.84 -20.86 -10.31
C GLY A 831 12.31 -19.94 -9.20
N THR A 832 11.33 -19.28 -8.57
CA THR A 832 11.51 -18.17 -7.63
C THR A 832 11.40 -18.59 -6.16
N VAL A 833 11.33 -19.89 -5.88
CA VAL A 833 11.19 -20.43 -4.51
C VAL A 833 12.51 -20.35 -3.76
N VAL A 834 12.45 -19.81 -2.54
CA VAL A 834 13.59 -19.79 -1.61
C VAL A 834 13.89 -21.20 -1.12
N THR A 835 15.10 -21.64 -1.30
CA THR A 835 15.60 -22.98 -0.87
C THR A 835 16.62 -22.92 0.25
N THR A 836 17.12 -21.74 0.58
CA THR A 836 18.05 -21.55 1.71
C THR A 836 17.84 -20.17 2.31
N MET A 837 17.77 -20.09 3.64
CA MET A 837 17.92 -18.88 4.43
C MET A 837 18.91 -19.15 5.56
N THR A 838 19.90 -18.26 5.72
CA THR A 838 20.98 -18.46 6.70
C THR A 838 21.67 -17.14 7.08
N ARG A 839 22.40 -17.12 8.20
CA ARG A 839 23.03 -15.92 8.77
C ARG A 839 24.37 -16.24 9.41
N ASN A 840 25.36 -15.33 9.28
CA ASN A 840 26.69 -15.46 9.89
C ASN A 840 27.03 -14.38 10.92
N GLY A 841 26.03 -13.59 11.36
CA GLY A 841 26.25 -12.49 12.30
C GLY A 841 26.66 -11.17 11.64
N VAL A 842 26.99 -11.18 10.38
CA VAL A 842 27.34 -10.00 9.55
C VAL A 842 26.38 -9.90 8.37
N ASN A 843 26.21 -11.00 7.67
CA ASN A 843 25.38 -11.10 6.47
C ASN A 843 24.27 -12.15 6.66
N PHE A 844 23.12 -11.82 6.07
CA PHE A 844 22.05 -12.76 5.78
C PHE A 844 22.22 -13.22 4.33
N GLY A 845 22.01 -14.48 4.05
CA GLY A 845 22.09 -15.01 2.69
C GLY A 845 20.92 -15.91 2.37
N ILE A 846 20.41 -15.79 1.14
CA ILE A 846 19.41 -16.71 0.60
C ILE A 846 19.93 -17.36 -0.69
N ARG A 847 19.35 -18.53 -1.02
CA ARG A 847 19.47 -19.18 -2.33
C ARG A 847 18.10 -19.55 -2.83
N ILE A 848 17.90 -19.50 -4.13
CA ILE A 848 16.65 -19.88 -4.80
C ILE A 848 16.91 -21.06 -5.76
N ALA A 849 15.85 -21.70 -6.22
CA ALA A 849 15.94 -22.87 -7.09
C ALA A 849 16.71 -22.57 -8.41
N GLU A 850 16.43 -21.46 -9.07
CA GLU A 850 17.02 -21.11 -10.36
C GLU A 850 18.51 -20.76 -10.30
N THR A 851 18.98 -20.18 -9.19
CA THR A 851 20.35 -19.68 -9.08
C THR A 851 21.32 -20.67 -8.44
N GLU A 852 20.88 -21.90 -8.20
CA GLU A 852 21.67 -23.01 -7.61
C GLU A 852 22.45 -22.57 -6.36
N ASP A 853 23.79 -22.47 -6.46
CA ASP A 853 24.70 -22.13 -5.36
C ASP A 853 25.02 -20.65 -5.23
N GLU A 854 24.40 -19.78 -6.04
CA GLU A 854 24.60 -18.35 -5.93
C GLU A 854 23.97 -17.79 -4.63
N TRP A 855 24.76 -17.01 -3.90
CA TRP A 855 24.31 -16.36 -2.68
C TRP A 855 23.78 -14.96 -2.98
N HIS A 856 22.56 -14.68 -2.54
CA HIS A 856 21.99 -13.34 -2.54
C HIS A 856 22.05 -12.81 -1.11
N ILE A 857 22.88 -11.81 -0.88
CA ILE A 857 23.35 -11.40 0.44
C ILE A 857 22.92 -9.96 0.73
N ALA A 858 22.56 -9.69 1.98
CA ALA A 858 22.39 -8.35 2.54
C ALA A 858 22.84 -8.33 4.02
N PRO A 859 23.11 -7.16 4.61
CA PRO A 859 23.44 -7.07 6.03
C PRO A 859 22.37 -7.70 6.90
N VAL A 860 22.79 -8.44 7.93
CA VAL A 860 21.87 -9.13 8.83
C VAL A 860 21.21 -8.17 9.82
N ASN A 861 19.95 -8.44 10.17
CA ASN A 861 19.22 -7.70 11.19
C ASN A 861 19.55 -8.20 12.61
N THR A 862 19.32 -7.35 13.62
CA THR A 862 19.45 -7.71 15.02
C THR A 862 18.12 -8.26 15.55
N PRO A 863 18.11 -9.41 16.27
CA PRO A 863 16.90 -9.95 16.85
C PRO A 863 16.29 -9.03 17.91
N LYS A 864 14.96 -8.96 17.92
CA LYS A 864 14.18 -8.32 19.00
C LYS A 864 13.57 -9.42 19.87
N GLY A 865 13.63 -9.27 21.19
CA GLY A 865 13.11 -10.30 22.07
C GLY A 865 13.38 -10.07 23.55
N LEU A 866 13.28 -11.14 24.34
CA LEU A 866 13.50 -11.12 25.78
C LEU A 866 14.93 -11.55 26.10
N TYR A 867 15.57 -10.81 27.00
CA TYR A 867 16.92 -11.09 27.50
C TYR A 867 16.84 -11.75 28.85
N PHE A 868 17.79 -12.65 29.15
CA PHE A 868 17.94 -13.25 30.45
C PHE A 868 18.37 -12.21 31.48
N THR A 869 18.05 -12.42 32.75
CA THR A 869 18.39 -11.51 33.84
C THR A 869 19.88 -11.13 33.83
N GLY A 870 20.16 -9.84 33.78
CA GLY A 870 21.53 -9.29 33.76
C GLY A 870 22.03 -8.96 32.35
N PHE A 871 21.28 -9.20 31.30
CA PHE A 871 21.61 -8.84 29.91
C PHE A 871 20.57 -7.90 29.29
N THR A 872 20.99 -7.14 28.29
CA THR A 872 20.20 -6.15 27.56
C THR A 872 20.39 -6.31 26.05
N GLU A 873 19.66 -5.57 25.27
CA GLU A 873 19.83 -5.52 23.79
C GLU A 873 21.26 -5.15 23.38
N ALA A 874 21.93 -4.30 24.17
CA ALA A 874 23.32 -3.91 23.91
C ALA A 874 24.34 -5.05 24.04
N ASP A 875 23.96 -6.17 24.66
CA ASP A 875 24.78 -7.36 24.84
C ASP A 875 24.56 -8.39 23.74
N GLY A 876 23.49 -8.25 22.96
CA GLY A 876 23.10 -9.16 21.87
C GLY A 876 24.03 -9.08 20.66
N ASN A 877 24.24 -10.22 20.01
CA ASN A 877 24.88 -10.33 18.71
C ASN A 877 23.83 -10.19 17.62
N PRO A 878 24.14 -9.58 16.46
CA PRO A 878 23.30 -9.70 15.27
C PRO A 878 22.98 -11.15 14.95
N ASP A 879 21.90 -11.42 14.23
CA ASP A 879 21.39 -12.79 14.04
C ASP A 879 22.40 -13.72 13.36
N ILE A 880 22.46 -14.97 13.82
CA ILE A 880 23.45 -15.96 13.42
C ILE A 880 22.85 -17.37 13.43
N GLY A 881 23.19 -18.20 12.43
CA GLY A 881 22.82 -19.61 12.39
C GLY A 881 22.16 -20.06 11.09
N ASP A 882 22.17 -21.37 10.86
CA ASP A 882 21.46 -22.02 9.75
C ASP A 882 20.04 -22.46 10.15
N SER A 883 19.65 -22.20 11.38
CA SER A 883 18.34 -22.65 11.89
C SER A 883 17.14 -22.07 11.14
N ALA A 884 17.29 -20.95 10.37
CA ALA A 884 16.27 -20.46 9.46
C ALA A 884 15.87 -21.44 8.33
N ILE A 885 16.59 -22.56 8.22
CA ILE A 885 16.15 -23.68 7.36
C ILE A 885 14.80 -24.24 7.81
N THR A 886 14.42 -24.10 9.07
CA THR A 886 13.09 -24.49 9.57
C THR A 886 12.01 -23.61 8.95
N GLU A 887 12.21 -22.31 8.91
CA GLU A 887 11.30 -21.37 8.23
C GLU A 887 11.27 -21.60 6.72
N THR A 888 12.39 -21.96 6.12
CA THR A 888 12.46 -22.27 4.69
C THR A 888 11.54 -23.43 4.29
N VAL A 889 11.30 -24.39 5.18
CA VAL A 889 10.34 -25.50 4.97
C VAL A 889 8.97 -25.25 5.59
N GLY A 890 8.69 -24.03 6.03
CA GLY A 890 7.36 -23.62 6.47
C GLY A 890 7.03 -23.87 7.93
N VAL A 891 7.99 -24.27 8.76
CA VAL A 891 7.86 -24.38 10.22
C VAL A 891 8.62 -23.22 10.90
N GLY A 892 8.90 -23.30 12.19
CA GLY A 892 9.49 -22.16 12.91
C GLY A 892 8.50 -20.99 12.98
N ALA A 893 8.98 -19.75 12.82
CA ALA A 893 8.11 -18.58 12.88
C ALA A 893 7.04 -18.54 11.78
N MET A 894 7.20 -19.28 10.68
CA MET A 894 6.15 -19.43 9.65
C MET A 894 4.91 -20.15 10.21
N ALA A 895 5.10 -21.01 11.20
CA ALA A 895 4.06 -21.78 11.88
C ALA A 895 3.86 -21.32 13.33
N MET A 896 4.03 -20.04 13.65
CA MET A 896 3.94 -19.51 15.02
C MET A 896 2.61 -19.86 15.70
N VAL A 897 1.53 -19.92 14.93
CA VAL A 897 0.19 -20.28 15.42
C VAL A 897 0.10 -21.71 15.98
N ALA A 898 1.01 -22.62 15.60
CA ALA A 898 1.10 -23.95 16.17
C ALA A 898 1.60 -23.94 17.62
N ALA A 899 2.39 -22.94 18.01
CA ALA A 899 3.01 -22.83 19.32
C ALA A 899 2.82 -21.43 19.93
N PRO A 900 1.59 -20.99 20.27
CA PRO A 900 1.34 -19.63 20.77
C PRO A 900 2.09 -19.30 22.06
N GLY A 901 2.55 -20.28 22.81
CA GLY A 901 3.42 -20.09 23.98
C GLY A 901 4.79 -19.50 23.65
N VAL A 902 5.27 -19.70 22.42
CA VAL A 902 6.55 -19.16 21.94
C VAL A 902 6.47 -17.66 21.78
N THR A 903 5.35 -17.07 21.33
CA THR A 903 5.21 -15.64 21.18
C THR A 903 5.50 -14.86 22.46
N ARG A 904 5.06 -15.37 23.60
CA ARG A 904 5.38 -14.77 24.91
C ARG A 904 6.86 -14.93 25.26
N PHE A 905 7.44 -16.07 24.95
CA PHE A 905 8.85 -16.37 25.24
C PHE A 905 9.80 -15.53 24.38
N VAL A 906 9.45 -15.24 23.14
CA VAL A 906 10.23 -14.35 22.26
C VAL A 906 9.83 -12.87 22.36
N GLY A 907 8.90 -12.53 23.26
CA GLY A 907 8.48 -11.14 23.47
C GLY A 907 7.57 -10.57 22.37
N ALA A 908 6.93 -11.45 21.59
CA ALA A 908 6.13 -11.09 20.41
C ALA A 908 4.60 -11.14 20.66
N GLY A 909 4.12 -11.13 21.90
CA GLY A 909 2.69 -11.05 22.23
C GLY A 909 1.98 -12.35 22.59
N GLY A 910 0.73 -12.53 22.17
CA GLY A 910 -0.15 -13.65 22.53
C GLY A 910 -0.57 -14.55 21.37
N PHE A 911 -1.77 -15.15 21.47
CA PHE A 911 -2.29 -16.04 20.43
C PHE A 911 -2.65 -15.28 19.14
N GLU A 912 -3.26 -14.13 19.27
CA GLU A 912 -3.65 -13.29 18.11
C GLU A 912 -2.41 -12.90 17.31
N ASP A 913 -1.34 -12.49 17.98
CA ASP A 913 -0.06 -12.14 17.32
C ASP A 913 0.58 -13.35 16.62
N ALA A 914 0.43 -14.56 17.22
CA ALA A 914 0.89 -15.80 16.57
C ALA A 914 0.08 -16.10 15.30
N LEU A 915 -1.23 -15.92 15.36
CA LEU A 915 -2.12 -16.10 14.21
C LEU A 915 -1.83 -15.07 13.12
N GLU A 916 -1.70 -13.80 13.48
CA GLU A 916 -1.35 -12.73 12.56
C GLU A 916 -0.01 -12.99 11.87
N THR A 917 1.02 -13.36 12.63
CA THR A 917 2.34 -13.73 12.07
C THR A 917 2.21 -14.85 11.05
N SER A 918 1.50 -15.95 11.37
CA SER A 918 1.34 -17.06 10.43
C SER A 918 0.52 -16.68 9.20
N ASN A 919 -0.53 -15.85 9.35
CA ASN A 919 -1.30 -15.32 8.24
C ASN A 919 -0.47 -14.39 7.35
N GLU A 920 0.37 -13.55 7.94
CA GLU A 920 1.31 -12.69 7.21
C GLU A 920 2.30 -13.53 6.40
N MET A 921 2.88 -14.57 7.01
CA MET A 921 3.82 -15.46 6.33
C MET A 921 3.17 -16.22 5.17
N ALA A 922 1.91 -16.61 5.30
CA ALA A 922 1.18 -17.26 4.21
C ALA A 922 1.07 -16.37 2.95
N LYS A 923 1.05 -15.03 3.10
CA LYS A 923 0.98 -14.09 1.96
C LYS A 923 2.18 -14.15 1.04
N ILE A 924 3.37 -14.50 1.56
CA ILE A 924 4.61 -14.60 0.79
C ILE A 924 4.89 -16.03 0.30
N CYS A 925 3.99 -16.97 0.56
CA CYS A 925 4.11 -18.36 0.16
C CYS A 925 3.20 -18.73 -1.01
N LEU A 926 3.52 -19.81 -1.69
CA LEU A 926 2.77 -20.32 -2.85
C LEU A 926 1.59 -21.20 -2.44
N GLY A 927 1.61 -21.76 -1.23
CA GLY A 927 0.54 -22.62 -0.77
C GLY A 927 0.80 -23.18 0.62
N HIS A 928 0.17 -24.33 0.92
CA HIS A 928 0.24 -25.00 2.21
C HIS A 928 0.63 -26.47 2.06
N ASN A 929 1.44 -26.96 3.01
CA ASN A 929 1.81 -28.36 3.09
C ASN A 929 0.85 -29.13 4.01
N SER A 930 -0.09 -29.82 3.43
CA SER A 930 -1.10 -30.59 4.15
C SER A 930 -0.54 -31.79 4.97
N THR A 931 0.72 -32.18 4.78
CA THR A 931 1.39 -33.19 5.60
C THR A 931 1.55 -32.73 7.04
N PHE A 932 1.70 -31.41 7.26
CA PHE A 932 1.91 -30.80 8.56
C PHE A 932 0.73 -29.87 8.90
N SER A 933 -0.38 -30.49 9.32
CA SER A 933 -1.62 -29.79 9.64
C SER A 933 -1.56 -29.18 11.05
N ILE A 934 -1.98 -27.91 11.18
CA ILE A 934 -1.95 -27.15 12.42
C ILE A 934 -3.36 -26.99 12.98
N PRO A 935 -3.72 -27.67 14.10
CA PRO A 935 -5.07 -27.59 14.67
C PRO A 935 -5.52 -26.19 15.05
N THR A 936 -4.61 -25.36 15.58
CA THR A 936 -4.88 -23.97 15.98
C THR A 936 -5.05 -23.03 14.78
N TRP A 937 -4.81 -23.48 13.56
CA TRP A 937 -5.02 -22.78 12.30
C TRP A 937 -6.11 -23.45 11.45
N ASP A 938 -7.17 -23.88 12.10
CA ASP A 938 -8.28 -24.60 11.48
C ASP A 938 -7.85 -25.79 10.62
N PHE A 939 -6.83 -26.53 11.09
CA PHE A 939 -6.21 -27.66 10.39
C PHE A 939 -5.57 -27.30 9.04
N GLN A 940 -5.30 -26.05 8.79
CA GLN A 940 -4.53 -25.63 7.63
C GLN A 940 -3.11 -26.21 7.70
N GLY A 941 -2.51 -26.51 6.57
CA GLY A 941 -1.12 -26.98 6.50
C GLY A 941 -0.11 -25.85 6.74
N THR A 942 1.13 -26.20 7.07
CA THR A 942 2.22 -25.21 7.15
C THR A 942 2.45 -24.50 5.83
N CYS A 943 3.02 -23.30 5.86
CA CYS A 943 3.36 -22.54 4.65
C CYS A 943 4.28 -23.35 3.73
N LEU A 944 4.10 -23.19 2.42
CA LEU A 944 4.84 -23.92 1.40
C LEU A 944 5.37 -23.00 0.31
N GLY A 945 6.69 -22.97 0.14
CA GLY A 945 7.36 -22.27 -0.96
C GLY A 945 7.32 -20.75 -0.81
N ILE A 946 8.30 -20.18 -0.10
CA ILE A 946 8.50 -18.73 -0.02
C ILE A 946 8.90 -18.24 -1.41
N ASP A 947 8.10 -17.36 -2.02
CA ASP A 947 8.36 -16.80 -3.35
C ASP A 947 9.00 -15.42 -3.24
N ILE A 948 10.21 -15.23 -3.77
CA ILE A 948 10.91 -13.95 -3.75
C ILE A 948 10.12 -12.82 -4.41
N ARG A 949 9.28 -13.12 -5.40
CA ARG A 949 8.42 -12.13 -6.07
C ARG A 949 7.42 -11.57 -5.08
N LYS A 950 6.71 -12.44 -4.35
CA LYS A 950 5.74 -12.04 -3.33
C LYS A 950 6.40 -11.27 -2.18
N VAL A 951 7.60 -11.67 -1.77
CA VAL A 951 8.36 -10.94 -0.74
C VAL A 951 8.68 -9.52 -1.20
N VAL A 952 9.23 -9.36 -2.40
CA VAL A 952 9.57 -8.03 -2.93
C VAL A 952 8.33 -7.21 -3.22
N GLU A 953 7.30 -7.78 -3.81
CA GLU A 953 6.05 -7.11 -4.15
C GLU A 953 5.36 -6.53 -2.93
N THR A 954 5.25 -7.32 -1.86
CA THR A 954 4.52 -6.94 -0.64
C THR A 954 5.38 -6.18 0.37
N GLY A 955 6.70 -6.29 0.27
CA GLY A 955 7.64 -5.84 1.30
C GLY A 955 7.59 -6.69 2.58
N ILE A 956 6.77 -7.74 2.63
CA ILE A 956 6.70 -8.67 3.75
C ILE A 956 7.89 -9.62 3.67
N THR A 957 8.74 -9.62 4.67
CA THR A 957 9.89 -10.52 4.74
C THR A 957 9.67 -11.65 5.76
N PRO A 958 10.25 -12.84 5.53
CA PRO A 958 10.13 -13.94 6.48
C PRO A 958 10.52 -13.55 7.90
N VAL A 959 9.68 -13.91 8.86
CA VAL A 959 10.00 -13.86 10.29
C VAL A 959 10.72 -15.13 10.66
N ILE A 960 11.72 -15.02 11.53
CA ILE A 960 12.57 -16.14 11.99
C ILE A 960 12.60 -16.08 13.50
N ASN A 961 12.29 -17.20 14.15
CA ASN A 961 12.57 -17.37 15.56
C ASN A 961 14.07 -17.61 15.76
N THR A 962 14.68 -17.06 16.81
CA THR A 962 16.11 -17.21 17.03
C THR A 962 16.49 -17.11 18.51
N GLY A 963 17.55 -17.81 18.90
CA GLY A 963 18.25 -17.55 20.14
C GLY A 963 19.16 -16.31 19.97
N ILE A 964 19.41 -15.59 21.04
CA ILE A 964 20.30 -14.44 21.06
C ILE A 964 21.61 -14.84 21.75
N ALA A 965 22.72 -14.81 21.01
CA ALA A 965 24.06 -15.01 21.56
C ALA A 965 24.60 -13.69 22.10
N HIS A 966 25.48 -13.76 23.10
CA HIS A 966 26.24 -12.60 23.52
C HIS A 966 27.21 -12.14 22.44
N LYS A 967 27.37 -10.84 22.24
CA LYS A 967 28.29 -10.29 21.22
C LYS A 967 29.77 -10.65 21.46
N GLU A 968 30.16 -10.96 22.69
CA GLU A 968 31.51 -11.39 23.03
C GLU A 968 31.64 -12.92 23.09
N ALA A 969 32.76 -13.44 22.63
CA ALA A 969 33.06 -14.86 22.73
C ALA A 969 33.14 -15.36 24.19
N GLY A 970 32.82 -16.62 24.41
CA GLY A 970 32.97 -17.28 25.74
C GLY A 970 31.77 -17.12 26.67
N VAL A 971 30.81 -16.25 26.40
CA VAL A 971 29.67 -15.97 27.31
C VAL A 971 28.53 -16.97 27.12
N GLY A 972 28.03 -17.16 25.89
CA GLY A 972 26.94 -18.06 25.58
C GLY A 972 25.64 -17.35 25.19
N GLN A 973 24.50 -18.02 25.42
CA GLN A 973 23.17 -17.50 25.12
C GLN A 973 22.74 -16.46 26.16
N VAL A 974 22.13 -15.36 25.68
CA VAL A 974 21.68 -14.25 26.52
C VAL A 974 20.19 -13.92 26.36
N GLY A 975 19.51 -14.55 25.43
CA GLY A 975 18.08 -14.30 25.20
C GLY A 975 17.50 -15.15 24.08
N ALA A 976 16.24 -14.85 23.75
CA ALA A 976 15.54 -15.38 22.60
C ALA A 976 14.59 -14.32 22.03
N GLY A 977 14.41 -14.33 20.72
CA GLY A 977 13.63 -13.32 20.03
C GLY A 977 13.19 -13.75 18.64
N THR A 978 12.71 -12.77 17.90
CA THR A 978 12.39 -12.87 16.48
C THR A 978 13.23 -11.88 15.68
N VAL A 979 13.44 -12.21 14.42
CA VAL A 979 14.10 -11.31 13.47
C VAL A 979 13.43 -11.44 12.11
N ARG A 980 13.38 -10.35 11.35
CA ARG A 980 12.95 -10.41 9.95
C ARG A 980 14.15 -10.54 9.02
N ALA A 981 14.00 -11.35 7.98
CA ALA A 981 14.99 -11.42 6.92
C ALA A 981 15.13 -10.05 6.24
N PRO A 982 16.35 -9.62 5.86
CA PRO A 982 16.54 -8.35 5.13
C PRO A 982 15.94 -8.42 3.73
N LEU A 983 15.14 -7.42 3.34
CA LEU A 983 14.50 -7.34 2.01
C LEU A 983 15.52 -7.37 0.86
N GLY A 984 16.69 -6.74 1.07
CA GLY A 984 17.74 -6.66 0.04
C GLY A 984 18.23 -8.02 -0.49
N CYS A 985 18.14 -9.10 0.30
CA CYS A 985 18.46 -10.45 -0.20
C CYS A 985 17.50 -10.88 -1.31
N PHE A 986 16.21 -10.60 -1.12
CA PHE A 986 15.13 -10.95 -2.07
C PHE A 986 15.16 -10.08 -3.30
N GLU A 987 15.44 -8.77 -3.17
CA GLU A 987 15.65 -7.85 -4.30
C GLU A 987 16.84 -8.26 -5.16
N ASN A 988 17.94 -8.64 -4.51
CA ASN A 988 19.13 -9.16 -5.21
C ASN A 988 18.82 -10.46 -5.95
N ALA A 989 18.09 -11.38 -5.30
CA ALA A 989 17.67 -12.65 -5.92
C ALA A 989 16.73 -12.41 -7.11
N LEU A 990 15.76 -11.52 -6.97
CA LEU A 990 14.81 -11.16 -8.02
C LEU A 990 15.51 -10.53 -9.22
N THR A 991 16.49 -9.65 -8.96
CA THR A 991 17.32 -9.03 -9.99
C THR A 991 18.14 -10.08 -10.74
N ALA A 992 18.76 -11.03 -10.03
CA ALA A 992 19.52 -12.12 -10.64
C ALA A 992 18.63 -13.05 -11.46
N TYR A 993 17.45 -13.38 -10.96
CA TYR A 993 16.46 -14.19 -11.66
C TYR A 993 15.98 -13.52 -12.96
N ALA A 994 15.63 -12.24 -12.90
CA ALA A 994 15.21 -11.48 -14.07
C ALA A 994 16.30 -11.43 -15.17
N LYS A 995 17.57 -11.24 -14.77
CA LYS A 995 18.71 -11.30 -15.70
C LYS A 995 18.83 -12.66 -16.41
N LYS A 996 18.60 -13.76 -15.71
CA LYS A 996 18.62 -15.12 -16.31
C LYS A 996 17.50 -15.32 -17.34
N LEU A 997 16.35 -14.67 -17.16
CA LEU A 997 15.28 -14.65 -18.16
C LEU A 997 15.53 -13.65 -19.31
N GLY A 998 16.63 -12.90 -19.29
CA GLY A 998 16.94 -11.90 -20.30
C GLY A 998 16.21 -10.57 -20.16
N ILE A 999 15.61 -10.31 -19.00
CA ILE A 999 14.95 -9.03 -18.69
C ILE A 999 16.02 -7.98 -18.41
N ASP A 1000 15.84 -6.79 -18.98
CA ASP A 1000 16.69 -5.62 -18.72
C ASP A 1000 16.40 -5.10 -17.30
N VAL A 1001 17.42 -5.11 -16.46
CA VAL A 1001 17.31 -4.75 -15.03
C VAL A 1001 18.04 -3.44 -14.68
N ASP A 1002 18.64 -2.73 -15.65
CA ASP A 1002 19.40 -1.49 -15.43
C ASP A 1002 18.51 -0.23 -15.51
#